data_340f6b8b9787f16d5eb06e0b962ddf24
#
_entry.id   340f6b8b9787f16d5eb06e0b962ddf24
#
_cell.length_a   1.000
_cell.length_b   1.000
_cell.length_c   1.000
_cell.angle_alpha   90.00
_cell.angle_beta   90.00
_cell.angle_gamma   90.00
#
_symmetry.space_group_name_H-M   'P 1'
#
loop_
_entity.id
_entity.type
_entity.pdbx_description
1 polymer ?
#
loop_
_entity_poly.entity_id
_entity_poly.type
_entity_poly.pdbx_seq_one_letter_code
_entity_poly.pdbx_strand_id
1 'polypeptide(L)'
;MSAIQYEKNADNIVILTLDSPNQSANTMNADFRVALEDIVLKLQADAEISGIIFRSAKKTFFAGGDLDELIEAEPEHATAFFNMIEEMKAKLRYIETRGIPVVAVLNGTALGGGWELALCCHHRIALNDPKAKFGLPEVTLGLLPGGGGIVRMVRLLGLQNAFPLLMEGKQFAVDKAKSLGLIHEIVKTEQELLDQAVTWIKANPISQQPFDVKGYKIPGGDPKTPAVAQMLAIAPAMLRDKTKGCYPAPEAIMAAAVEGAQVDVDTALTIESRYFTYLATGQISKNMIGTFWHGLNAIKSGASRPKDIAKWKATKVGILGAGMMGAGIAYATASKGIQVILKDISIEAAEKGKAYSQKLLDKKASQGRLTAEKRDQVLSLITTTASAEDLQGCDLIIEAVFENPELKAKVTQEAESYLITGGVMASNTSTLPITGLAKASKDDSHFIGLHFFSPVDKMQLVEIIKGKNTSAETLAKAYDYVQQIGKTPIVVNDSRGFFTSRVFGTFVQEGLRLLAEGVHPAKIEMAALKAGMPVGPLAIQDEVSLTLSEHVAAETRKALQAEGKDLPRSAADDVIESMIHGFNRKGKAAGAGFYEYPEGGKKHLWAGLSHWKKDIDICEQEMIDRFLFVQALDTLRCLEEGVLESVVDANIGSIFGIGFAPWTGGAIQYLNQYGLEKALIRANMLEAKYGERFKAPQLLKDKMHSGEKIS
;
A
#
# COMPACT_ATOMS: atom_id res chain seq x y z
N MET A 1 22.71 -20.39 18.51
CA MET A 1 23.13 -20.92 17.19
C MET A 1 23.51 -19.72 16.35
N SER A 2 24.52 -19.84 15.49
CA SER A 2 24.93 -18.74 14.59
C SER A 2 23.89 -18.55 13.49
N ALA A 3 23.64 -17.31 13.06
CA ALA A 3 22.75 -16.99 11.94
C ALA A 3 23.26 -17.50 10.57
N ILE A 4 24.56 -17.85 10.49
CA ILE A 4 25.19 -18.47 9.32
C ILE A 4 25.96 -19.69 9.80
N GLN A 5 25.63 -20.87 9.29
CA GLN A 5 26.36 -22.10 9.56
C GLN A 5 27.41 -22.30 8.48
N TYR A 6 28.60 -22.75 8.87
CA TYR A 6 29.75 -23.02 7.98
C TYR A 6 30.01 -24.51 7.87
N GLU A 7 30.00 -25.05 6.68
CA GLU A 7 30.35 -26.42 6.36
C GLU A 7 31.28 -26.45 5.14
N LYS A 8 32.37 -27.21 5.19
CA LYS A 8 33.28 -27.41 4.06
C LYS A 8 33.18 -28.89 3.63
N ASN A 9 32.82 -29.10 2.37
CA ASN A 9 32.68 -30.45 1.83
C ASN A 9 34.00 -31.05 1.34
N ALA A 10 33.96 -32.27 0.85
CA ALA A 10 35.16 -32.99 0.38
C ALA A 10 35.81 -32.37 -0.89
N ASP A 11 35.10 -31.55 -1.60
CA ASP A 11 35.58 -30.80 -2.78
C ASP A 11 36.17 -29.43 -2.42
N ASN A 12 36.40 -29.16 -1.13
CA ASN A 12 36.84 -27.86 -0.58
C ASN A 12 35.84 -26.71 -0.89
N ILE A 13 34.59 -27.01 -1.15
CA ILE A 13 33.54 -26.03 -1.33
C ILE A 13 32.90 -25.69 0.02
N VAL A 14 32.85 -24.42 0.37
CA VAL A 14 32.21 -23.93 1.60
C VAL A 14 30.71 -23.71 1.34
N ILE A 15 29.89 -24.34 2.17
CA ILE A 15 28.42 -24.18 2.17
C ILE A 15 28.08 -23.28 3.36
N LEU A 16 27.58 -22.09 3.08
CA LEU A 16 27.10 -21.10 4.06
C LEU A 16 25.57 -21.21 4.14
N THR A 17 25.08 -21.86 5.19
CA THR A 17 23.63 -22.02 5.41
C THR A 17 23.09 -20.90 6.29
N LEU A 18 22.24 -20.07 5.72
CA LEU A 18 21.56 -18.97 6.38
C LEU A 18 20.41 -19.53 7.23
N ASP A 19 20.47 -19.30 8.56
CA ASP A 19 19.50 -19.83 9.52
C ASP A 19 19.35 -18.91 10.74
N SER A 20 18.70 -17.75 10.54
CA SER A 20 18.46 -16.78 11.61
C SER A 20 17.73 -17.41 12.80
N PRO A 21 18.31 -17.37 14.02
CA PRO A 21 17.71 -18.00 15.18
C PRO A 21 16.33 -17.40 15.53
N ASN A 22 15.39 -18.26 15.91
CA ASN A 22 14.06 -17.85 16.36
C ASN A 22 13.23 -17.00 15.37
N GLN A 23 13.63 -16.98 14.09
CA GLN A 23 12.94 -16.25 13.04
C GLN A 23 12.41 -17.19 11.96
N SER A 24 11.26 -16.85 11.37
CA SER A 24 10.68 -17.61 10.25
C SER A 24 11.36 -17.34 8.91
N ALA A 25 12.14 -16.28 8.81
CA ALA A 25 12.90 -15.87 7.64
C ALA A 25 14.29 -15.32 8.05
N ASN A 26 15.24 -15.35 7.13
CA ASN A 26 16.54 -14.73 7.34
C ASN A 26 16.44 -13.21 7.10
N THR A 27 17.10 -12.40 7.93
CA THR A 27 17.19 -10.94 7.82
C THR A 27 18.61 -10.44 8.08
N MET A 28 18.98 -9.29 7.52
CA MET A 28 20.26 -8.62 7.79
C MET A 28 20.21 -7.85 9.11
N ASN A 29 20.09 -8.56 10.22
CA ASN A 29 20.08 -8.03 11.58
C ASN A 29 21.46 -8.10 12.24
N ALA A 30 21.55 -7.74 13.52
CA ALA A 30 22.79 -7.80 14.29
C ALA A 30 23.41 -9.20 14.32
N ASP A 31 22.60 -10.27 14.52
CA ASP A 31 23.08 -11.65 14.54
C ASP A 31 23.70 -12.06 13.19
N PHE A 32 23.10 -11.63 12.08
CA PHE A 32 23.64 -11.85 10.75
C PHE A 32 24.99 -11.15 10.57
N ARG A 33 25.13 -9.89 11.02
CA ARG A 33 26.37 -9.11 10.89
C ARG A 33 27.51 -9.74 11.69
N VAL A 34 27.24 -10.20 12.92
CA VAL A 34 28.22 -10.93 13.76
C VAL A 34 28.62 -12.26 13.11
N ALA A 35 27.65 -13.02 12.62
CA ALA A 35 27.91 -14.26 11.92
C ALA A 35 28.74 -14.06 10.63
N LEU A 36 28.46 -13.00 9.87
CA LEU A 36 29.20 -12.67 8.65
C LEU A 36 30.68 -12.32 8.95
N GLU A 37 30.95 -11.60 10.06
CA GLU A 37 32.29 -11.33 10.54
C GLU A 37 33.05 -12.64 10.77
N ASP A 38 32.45 -13.55 11.56
CA ASP A 38 33.09 -14.85 11.89
C ASP A 38 33.34 -15.69 10.61
N ILE A 39 32.37 -15.65 9.65
CA ILE A 39 32.54 -16.32 8.36
C ILE A 39 33.72 -15.74 7.58
N VAL A 40 33.86 -14.42 7.50
CA VAL A 40 34.94 -13.77 6.77
C VAL A 40 36.28 -14.14 7.37
N LEU A 41 36.42 -14.18 8.72
CA LEU A 41 37.63 -14.61 9.39
C LEU A 41 38.00 -16.07 9.05
N LYS A 42 37.02 -16.98 9.03
CA LYS A 42 37.26 -18.39 8.65
C LYS A 42 37.68 -18.51 7.18
N LEU A 43 37.01 -17.73 6.28
CA LEU A 43 37.40 -17.71 4.89
C LEU A 43 38.79 -17.15 4.66
N GLN A 44 39.26 -16.16 5.44
CA GLN A 44 40.61 -15.62 5.39
C GLN A 44 41.67 -16.63 5.84
N ALA A 45 41.36 -17.44 6.85
CA ALA A 45 42.25 -18.43 7.41
C ALA A 45 42.44 -19.67 6.52
N ASP A 46 41.58 -19.91 5.54
CA ASP A 46 41.59 -21.11 4.70
C ASP A 46 41.88 -20.79 3.23
N ALA A 47 43.09 -21.06 2.78
CA ALA A 47 43.53 -20.85 1.41
C ALA A 47 43.10 -21.96 0.42
N GLU A 48 42.58 -23.08 0.90
CA GLU A 48 42.24 -24.25 0.08
C GLU A 48 40.80 -24.23 -0.43
N ILE A 49 40.02 -23.17 -0.11
CA ILE A 49 38.63 -23.05 -0.52
C ILE A 49 38.56 -22.91 -2.04
N SER A 50 37.81 -23.84 -2.69
CA SER A 50 37.62 -23.86 -4.15
C SER A 50 36.34 -23.11 -4.61
N GLY A 51 35.42 -22.83 -3.69
CA GLY A 51 34.16 -22.10 -3.99
C GLY A 51 33.28 -21.93 -2.75
N ILE A 52 32.30 -21.06 -2.87
CA ILE A 52 31.33 -20.74 -1.79
C ILE A 52 29.90 -20.87 -2.32
N ILE A 53 29.03 -21.51 -1.54
CA ILE A 53 27.59 -21.61 -1.83
C ILE A 53 26.82 -20.98 -0.68
N PHE A 54 25.98 -19.97 -0.97
CA PHE A 54 24.96 -19.46 -0.06
C PHE A 54 23.65 -20.21 -0.26
N ARG A 55 23.12 -20.81 0.82
CA ARG A 55 21.79 -21.46 0.85
C ARG A 55 21.00 -21.03 2.08
N SER A 56 19.71 -21.27 2.09
CA SER A 56 18.84 -21.01 3.24
C SER A 56 18.29 -22.31 3.85
N ALA A 57 18.21 -22.36 5.16
CA ALA A 57 17.46 -23.38 5.90
C ALA A 57 15.98 -23.04 6.06
N LYS A 58 15.54 -21.82 5.68
CA LYS A 58 14.16 -21.35 5.78
C LYS A 58 13.41 -21.62 4.47
N LYS A 59 12.08 -21.44 4.48
CA LYS A 59 11.21 -21.55 3.27
C LYS A 59 11.52 -20.47 2.23
N THR A 60 12.06 -19.34 2.64
CA THR A 60 12.52 -18.26 1.77
C THR A 60 14.05 -18.21 1.79
N PHE A 61 14.66 -17.66 0.75
CA PHE A 61 16.10 -17.46 0.76
C PHE A 61 16.47 -16.41 1.81
N PHE A 62 15.90 -15.17 1.68
CA PHE A 62 16.19 -14.09 2.60
C PHE A 62 15.14 -12.96 2.46
N ALA A 63 14.71 -12.37 3.57
CA ALA A 63 13.59 -11.43 3.58
C ALA A 63 13.98 -9.94 3.51
N GLY A 64 15.26 -9.59 3.63
CA GLY A 64 15.74 -8.20 3.57
C GLY A 64 16.41 -7.70 4.84
N GLY A 65 16.47 -6.37 5.00
CA GLY A 65 16.98 -5.73 6.20
C GLY A 65 16.05 -5.89 7.40
N ASP A 66 16.56 -5.66 8.60
CA ASP A 66 15.77 -5.63 9.82
C ASP A 66 15.09 -4.26 9.96
N LEU A 67 13.76 -4.25 9.78
CA LEU A 67 12.98 -3.02 9.84
C LEU A 67 12.76 -2.52 11.27
N ASP A 68 12.92 -3.37 12.29
CA ASP A 68 12.88 -2.99 13.70
C ASP A 68 14.12 -2.18 14.06
N GLU A 69 15.32 -2.55 13.55
CA GLU A 69 16.52 -1.75 13.68
C GLU A 69 16.46 -0.44 12.87
N LEU A 70 15.92 -0.50 11.65
CA LEU A 70 15.88 0.66 10.76
C LEU A 70 14.94 1.77 11.25
N ILE A 71 13.84 1.43 11.90
CA ILE A 71 12.92 2.43 12.44
C ILE A 71 13.53 3.22 13.61
N GLU A 72 14.50 2.65 14.31
CA GLU A 72 15.20 3.27 15.45
C GLU A 72 16.42 4.11 15.04
N ALA A 73 16.78 4.13 13.74
CA ALA A 73 17.91 4.90 13.26
C ALA A 73 17.64 6.41 13.32
N GLU A 74 18.30 7.14 14.21
CA GLU A 74 18.14 8.59 14.39
C GLU A 74 19.28 9.40 13.75
N PRO A 75 19.06 10.68 13.37
CA PRO A 75 20.08 11.53 12.76
C PRO A 75 21.38 11.64 13.60
N GLU A 76 21.27 11.62 14.92
CA GLU A 76 22.40 11.68 15.86
C GLU A 76 23.32 10.46 15.74
N HIS A 77 22.81 9.33 15.29
CA HIS A 77 23.53 8.08 15.10
C HIS A 77 24.00 7.87 13.64
N ALA A 78 23.80 8.84 12.74
CA ALA A 78 24.06 8.69 11.32
C ALA A 78 25.49 8.19 11.00
N THR A 79 26.51 8.69 11.70
CA THR A 79 27.90 8.26 11.48
C THR A 79 28.11 6.80 11.88
N ALA A 80 27.59 6.38 13.02
CA ALA A 80 27.70 4.99 13.47
C ALA A 80 26.95 4.04 12.54
N PHE A 81 25.75 4.45 12.11
CA PHE A 81 24.94 3.71 11.16
C PHE A 81 25.63 3.56 9.79
N PHE A 82 26.19 4.66 9.26
CA PHE A 82 26.97 4.64 8.02
C PHE A 82 28.15 3.66 8.10
N ASN A 83 28.95 3.73 9.19
CA ASN A 83 30.10 2.84 9.38
C ASN A 83 29.67 1.37 9.45
N MET A 84 28.59 1.06 10.17
CA MET A 84 28.04 -0.29 10.25
C MET A 84 27.68 -0.85 8.85
N ILE A 85 27.06 -0.04 7.99
CA ILE A 85 26.71 -0.43 6.62
C ILE A 85 27.95 -0.63 5.77
N GLU A 86 28.92 0.27 5.84
CA GLU A 86 30.20 0.14 5.11
C GLU A 86 30.97 -1.11 5.53
N GLU A 87 31.05 -1.43 6.82
CA GLU A 87 31.68 -2.65 7.33
C GLU A 87 30.99 -3.91 6.81
N MET A 88 29.65 -3.94 6.83
CA MET A 88 28.88 -5.07 6.28
C MET A 88 29.16 -5.22 4.78
N LYS A 89 29.13 -4.13 4.02
CA LYS A 89 29.37 -4.14 2.57
C LYS A 89 30.80 -4.55 2.24
N ALA A 90 31.77 -4.12 3.02
CA ALA A 90 33.17 -4.52 2.85
C ALA A 90 33.35 -6.04 2.99
N LYS A 91 32.66 -6.68 3.94
CA LYS A 91 32.67 -8.14 4.12
C LYS A 91 32.02 -8.87 2.92
N LEU A 92 30.90 -8.40 2.44
CA LEU A 92 30.26 -8.95 1.24
C LEU A 92 31.17 -8.75 0.01
N ARG A 93 31.78 -7.58 -0.10
CA ARG A 93 32.71 -7.27 -1.19
C ARG A 93 33.98 -8.13 -1.14
N TYR A 94 34.53 -8.41 0.06
CA TYR A 94 35.64 -9.37 0.23
C TYR A 94 35.26 -10.77 -0.32
N ILE A 95 34.06 -11.27 -0.03
CA ILE A 95 33.59 -12.57 -0.54
C ILE A 95 33.48 -12.52 -2.08
N GLU A 96 32.89 -11.46 -2.61
CA GLU A 96 32.67 -11.24 -4.04
C GLU A 96 33.97 -11.13 -4.86
N THR A 97 35.02 -10.53 -4.29
CA THR A 97 36.29 -10.28 -5.00
C THR A 97 37.39 -11.24 -4.70
N ARG A 98 37.15 -12.30 -3.95
CA ARG A 98 38.16 -13.29 -3.54
C ARG A 98 38.76 -14.07 -4.72
N GLY A 99 38.21 -13.98 -5.92
CA GLY A 99 38.70 -14.66 -7.12
C GLY A 99 38.25 -16.12 -7.26
N ILE A 100 37.51 -16.65 -6.29
CA ILE A 100 36.89 -17.98 -6.34
C ILE A 100 35.37 -17.88 -6.63
N PRO A 101 34.77 -18.92 -7.21
CA PRO A 101 33.33 -18.92 -7.52
C PRO A 101 32.46 -18.82 -6.25
N VAL A 102 31.47 -17.94 -6.28
CA VAL A 102 30.42 -17.76 -5.26
C VAL A 102 29.05 -17.95 -5.91
N VAL A 103 28.26 -18.87 -5.39
CA VAL A 103 26.93 -19.23 -5.94
C VAL A 103 25.85 -19.00 -4.90
N ALA A 104 24.75 -18.36 -5.28
CA ALA A 104 23.53 -18.32 -4.48
C ALA A 104 22.53 -19.37 -5.00
N VAL A 105 22.06 -20.25 -4.12
CA VAL A 105 21.00 -21.21 -4.41
C VAL A 105 19.70 -20.76 -3.76
N LEU A 106 18.77 -20.30 -4.60
CA LEU A 106 17.55 -19.57 -4.21
C LEU A 106 16.39 -20.56 -4.12
N ASN A 107 16.15 -21.11 -2.94
CA ASN A 107 15.06 -22.04 -2.68
C ASN A 107 13.67 -21.38 -2.57
N GLY A 108 13.59 -20.06 -2.65
CA GLY A 108 12.37 -19.27 -2.52
C GLY A 108 12.62 -17.78 -2.68
N THR A 109 11.70 -16.98 -2.15
CA THR A 109 11.74 -15.51 -2.22
C THR A 109 13.03 -14.93 -1.67
N ALA A 110 13.62 -13.97 -2.43
CA ALA A 110 14.75 -13.14 -2.02
C ALA A 110 14.42 -11.66 -2.30
N LEU A 111 14.22 -10.89 -1.26
CA LEU A 111 13.86 -9.47 -1.35
C LEU A 111 14.84 -8.59 -0.58
N GLY A 112 14.99 -7.33 -1.02
CA GLY A 112 15.83 -6.35 -0.34
C GLY A 112 17.24 -6.86 -0.14
N GLY A 113 17.77 -6.75 1.08
CA GLY A 113 19.09 -7.27 1.44
C GLY A 113 19.34 -8.71 1.04
N GLY A 114 18.30 -9.56 0.98
CA GLY A 114 18.46 -10.93 0.50
C GLY A 114 18.73 -11.02 -1.00
N TRP A 115 18.11 -10.13 -1.77
CA TRP A 115 18.42 -10.02 -3.19
C TRP A 115 19.80 -9.37 -3.41
N GLU A 116 20.18 -8.41 -2.57
CA GLU A 116 21.50 -7.80 -2.58
C GLU A 116 22.62 -8.83 -2.30
N LEU A 117 22.43 -9.71 -1.32
CA LEU A 117 23.31 -10.85 -1.07
C LEU A 117 23.42 -11.78 -2.28
N ALA A 118 22.29 -12.11 -2.92
CA ALA A 118 22.30 -12.92 -4.12
C ALA A 118 23.04 -12.24 -5.29
N LEU A 119 22.91 -10.92 -5.43
CA LEU A 119 23.62 -10.14 -6.45
C LEU A 119 25.13 -10.05 -6.20
N CYS A 120 25.62 -10.21 -4.96
CA CYS A 120 27.03 -10.35 -4.66
C CYS A 120 27.62 -11.66 -5.18
N CYS A 121 26.80 -12.70 -5.43
CA CYS A 121 27.27 -13.98 -5.91
C CYS A 121 27.50 -13.94 -7.45
N HIS A 122 28.51 -14.64 -7.92
CA HIS A 122 28.85 -14.74 -9.35
C HIS A 122 27.77 -15.47 -10.15
N HIS A 123 27.15 -16.47 -9.54
CA HIS A 123 26.11 -17.28 -10.16
C HIS A 123 24.89 -17.43 -9.26
N ARG A 124 23.70 -17.43 -9.83
CA ARG A 124 22.41 -17.54 -9.13
C ARG A 124 21.57 -18.63 -9.77
N ILE A 125 21.23 -19.65 -8.97
CA ILE A 125 20.39 -20.77 -9.37
C ILE A 125 19.13 -20.71 -8.54
N ALA A 126 17.95 -20.76 -9.16
CA ALA A 126 16.68 -20.66 -8.46
C ALA A 126 15.79 -21.90 -8.65
N LEU A 127 15.06 -22.23 -7.60
CA LEU A 127 13.98 -23.21 -7.67
C LEU A 127 12.82 -22.66 -8.52
N ASN A 128 12.22 -23.51 -9.35
CA ASN A 128 11.03 -23.17 -10.12
C ASN A 128 9.78 -23.10 -9.20
N ASP A 129 9.70 -22.03 -8.42
CA ASP A 129 8.53 -21.74 -7.59
C ASP A 129 7.81 -20.48 -8.13
N PRO A 130 6.56 -20.64 -8.65
CA PRO A 130 5.79 -19.50 -9.18
C PRO A 130 5.39 -18.48 -8.12
N LYS A 131 5.50 -18.84 -6.83
CA LYS A 131 5.22 -17.93 -5.70
C LYS A 131 6.44 -17.13 -5.29
N ALA A 132 7.64 -17.58 -5.61
CA ALA A 132 8.88 -16.88 -5.28
C ALA A 132 8.92 -15.50 -5.93
N LYS A 133 9.39 -14.51 -5.18
CA LYS A 133 9.56 -13.13 -5.61
C LYS A 133 11.00 -12.68 -5.38
N PHE A 134 11.50 -11.91 -6.34
CA PHE A 134 12.84 -11.33 -6.33
C PHE A 134 12.73 -9.84 -6.56
N GLY A 135 13.64 -9.06 -5.99
CA GLY A 135 13.68 -7.61 -6.21
C GLY A 135 14.06 -6.79 -4.99
N LEU A 136 14.05 -5.48 -5.17
CA LEU A 136 14.49 -4.47 -4.21
C LEU A 136 13.30 -3.53 -3.89
N PRO A 137 12.42 -3.88 -2.95
CA PRO A 137 11.20 -3.12 -2.66
C PRO A 137 11.39 -1.96 -1.68
N GLU A 138 12.60 -1.63 -1.25
CA GLU A 138 12.93 -0.67 -0.19
C GLU A 138 12.27 0.70 -0.39
N VAL A 139 12.13 1.14 -1.63
CA VAL A 139 11.47 2.42 -1.98
C VAL A 139 10.03 2.51 -1.49
N THR A 140 9.35 1.38 -1.36
CA THR A 140 7.96 1.32 -0.85
C THR A 140 7.87 1.60 0.65
N LEU A 141 9.02 1.60 1.33
CA LEU A 141 9.18 1.93 2.76
C LEU A 141 9.97 3.24 2.96
N GLY A 142 10.13 4.05 1.90
CA GLY A 142 10.88 5.30 1.97
C GLY A 142 12.39 5.14 2.08
N LEU A 143 12.92 3.96 1.75
CA LEU A 143 14.33 3.60 1.77
C LEU A 143 14.87 3.36 0.35
N LEU A 144 16.16 3.12 0.24
CA LEU A 144 16.81 2.57 -0.96
C LEU A 144 17.53 1.26 -0.61
N PRO A 145 17.89 0.42 -1.58
CA PRO A 145 18.75 -0.73 -1.37
C PRO A 145 20.12 -0.30 -0.83
N GLY A 146 20.46 -0.72 0.39
CA GLY A 146 21.66 -0.24 1.11
C GLY A 146 22.81 -1.24 1.17
N GLY A 147 22.64 -2.48 0.72
CA GLY A 147 23.66 -3.55 0.70
C GLY A 147 24.40 -3.70 -0.64
N GLY A 148 24.32 -2.71 -1.52
CA GLY A 148 24.96 -2.70 -2.84
C GLY A 148 24.01 -3.04 -3.99
N GLY A 149 22.70 -3.02 -3.74
CA GLY A 149 21.68 -3.38 -4.71
C GLY A 149 21.58 -2.43 -5.88
N ILE A 150 21.64 -1.11 -5.65
CA ILE A 150 21.63 -0.12 -6.72
C ILE A 150 22.85 -0.28 -7.61
N VAL A 151 24.03 -0.36 -7.00
CA VAL A 151 25.30 -0.47 -7.71
C VAL A 151 25.32 -1.70 -8.62
N ARG A 152 24.95 -2.88 -8.09
CA ARG A 152 24.96 -4.13 -8.86
C ARG A 152 23.86 -4.17 -9.92
N MET A 153 22.64 -3.73 -9.61
CA MET A 153 21.55 -3.69 -10.60
C MET A 153 21.89 -2.76 -11.78
N VAL A 154 22.45 -1.57 -11.52
CA VAL A 154 22.84 -0.62 -12.55
C VAL A 154 23.97 -1.20 -13.41
N ARG A 155 24.97 -1.83 -12.79
CA ARG A 155 26.07 -2.42 -13.54
C ARG A 155 25.65 -3.63 -14.37
N LEU A 156 24.74 -4.46 -13.88
CA LEU A 156 24.25 -5.63 -14.62
C LEU A 156 23.26 -5.29 -15.72
N LEU A 157 22.36 -4.31 -15.50
CA LEU A 157 21.23 -4.01 -16.40
C LEU A 157 21.37 -2.70 -17.17
N GLY A 158 22.23 -1.80 -16.74
CA GLY A 158 22.26 -0.42 -17.19
C GLY A 158 21.19 0.46 -16.54
N LEU A 159 21.38 1.78 -16.56
CA LEU A 159 20.49 2.75 -15.92
C LEU A 159 19.05 2.66 -16.41
N GLN A 160 18.85 2.55 -17.72
CA GLN A 160 17.52 2.54 -18.34
C GLN A 160 16.66 1.36 -17.87
N ASN A 161 17.25 0.16 -17.73
CA ASN A 161 16.52 -1.04 -17.30
C ASN A 161 16.42 -1.15 -15.76
N ALA A 162 17.42 -0.63 -15.03
CA ALA A 162 17.42 -0.67 -13.57
C ALA A 162 16.42 0.32 -12.94
N PHE A 163 16.26 1.52 -13.50
CA PHE A 163 15.40 2.57 -12.93
C PHE A 163 13.96 2.13 -12.64
N PRO A 164 13.20 1.51 -13.58
CA PRO A 164 11.84 1.09 -13.28
C PRO A 164 11.75 0.03 -12.17
N LEU A 165 12.79 -0.80 -12.01
CA LEU A 165 12.84 -1.83 -10.97
C LEU A 165 13.15 -1.24 -9.60
N LEU A 166 14.10 -0.31 -9.54
CA LEU A 166 14.57 0.31 -8.30
C LEU A 166 13.62 1.39 -7.77
N MET A 167 13.19 2.33 -8.64
CA MET A 167 12.38 3.48 -8.23
C MET A 167 10.89 3.14 -8.00
N GLU A 168 10.42 1.98 -8.45
CA GLU A 168 9.06 1.50 -8.19
C GLU A 168 9.02 0.30 -7.23
N GLY A 169 10.19 -0.23 -6.82
CA GLY A 169 10.28 -1.39 -5.94
C GLY A 169 9.66 -2.65 -6.54
N LYS A 170 9.74 -2.81 -7.86
CA LYS A 170 9.09 -3.92 -8.56
C LYS A 170 9.68 -5.25 -8.17
N GLN A 171 8.79 -6.15 -7.76
CA GLN A 171 9.11 -7.55 -7.55
C GLN A 171 8.78 -8.36 -8.81
N PHE A 172 9.59 -9.35 -9.10
CA PHE A 172 9.42 -10.18 -10.30
C PHE A 172 9.53 -11.67 -9.96
N ALA A 173 8.89 -12.51 -10.77
CA ALA A 173 8.94 -13.97 -10.66
C ALA A 173 10.25 -14.51 -11.26
N VAL A 174 10.52 -15.78 -11.03
CA VAL A 174 11.75 -16.47 -11.44
C VAL A 174 12.03 -16.37 -12.93
N ASP A 175 11.02 -16.58 -13.79
CA ASP A 175 11.17 -16.49 -15.25
C ASP A 175 11.56 -15.09 -15.73
N LYS A 176 10.97 -14.06 -15.09
CA LYS A 176 11.33 -12.68 -15.41
C LYS A 176 12.75 -12.35 -14.95
N ALA A 177 13.16 -12.82 -13.77
CA ALA A 177 14.55 -12.67 -13.31
C ALA A 177 15.53 -13.33 -14.25
N LYS A 178 15.21 -14.54 -14.76
CA LYS A 178 16.02 -15.22 -15.78
C LYS A 178 16.08 -14.44 -17.10
N SER A 179 14.94 -13.93 -17.56
CA SER A 179 14.90 -13.13 -18.79
C SER A 179 15.70 -11.82 -18.72
N LEU A 180 15.91 -11.30 -17.50
CA LEU A 180 16.75 -10.15 -17.23
C LEU A 180 18.24 -10.49 -17.06
N GLY A 181 18.62 -11.78 -17.07
CA GLY A 181 19.98 -12.24 -16.80
C GLY A 181 20.38 -12.14 -15.32
N LEU A 182 19.44 -11.93 -14.42
CA LEU A 182 19.67 -11.82 -12.98
C LEU A 182 19.63 -13.18 -12.27
N ILE A 183 18.97 -14.18 -12.84
CA ILE A 183 19.05 -15.60 -12.48
C ILE A 183 19.63 -16.32 -13.71
N HIS A 184 20.60 -17.21 -13.48
CA HIS A 184 21.32 -17.90 -14.56
C HIS A 184 20.69 -19.24 -14.88
N GLU A 185 20.22 -19.96 -13.85
CA GLU A 185 19.62 -21.29 -13.99
C GLU A 185 18.33 -21.45 -13.17
N ILE A 186 17.42 -22.25 -13.66
CA ILE A 186 16.17 -22.63 -12.97
C ILE A 186 16.14 -24.14 -12.90
N VAL A 187 15.94 -24.68 -11.68
CA VAL A 187 15.88 -26.11 -11.41
C VAL A 187 14.52 -26.50 -10.80
N LYS A 188 14.22 -27.78 -10.79
CA LYS A 188 12.90 -28.29 -10.36
C LYS A 188 12.87 -28.74 -8.91
N THR A 189 14.01 -29.13 -8.33
CA THR A 189 14.09 -29.68 -6.97
C THR A 189 15.18 -28.99 -6.16
N GLU A 190 15.05 -29.03 -4.83
CA GLU A 190 16.08 -28.47 -3.93
C GLU A 190 17.41 -29.22 -4.03
N GLN A 191 17.41 -30.51 -4.34
CA GLN A 191 18.65 -31.28 -4.53
C GLN A 191 19.42 -30.76 -5.75
N GLU A 192 18.72 -30.52 -6.87
CA GLU A 192 19.32 -29.96 -8.07
C GLU A 192 19.97 -28.59 -7.82
N LEU A 193 19.49 -27.78 -6.86
CA LEU A 193 20.11 -26.52 -6.51
C LEU A 193 21.58 -26.68 -6.10
N LEU A 194 21.86 -27.62 -5.18
CA LEU A 194 23.22 -27.88 -4.69
C LEU A 194 24.08 -28.57 -5.75
N ASP A 195 23.54 -29.57 -6.44
CA ASP A 195 24.28 -30.34 -7.44
C ASP A 195 24.73 -29.45 -8.60
N GLN A 196 23.87 -28.57 -9.08
CA GLN A 196 24.21 -27.61 -10.12
C GLN A 196 25.20 -26.54 -9.63
N ALA A 197 25.08 -26.07 -8.37
CA ALA A 197 26.03 -25.14 -7.80
C ALA A 197 27.44 -25.75 -7.72
N VAL A 198 27.57 -26.99 -7.23
CA VAL A 198 28.85 -27.71 -7.18
C VAL A 198 29.42 -27.91 -8.59
N THR A 199 28.57 -28.32 -9.52
CA THR A 199 28.95 -28.53 -10.93
C THR A 199 29.48 -27.23 -11.55
N TRP A 200 28.78 -26.12 -11.34
CA TRP A 200 29.19 -24.82 -11.87
C TRP A 200 30.49 -24.33 -11.24
N ILE A 201 30.68 -24.50 -9.93
CA ILE A 201 31.91 -24.15 -9.21
C ILE A 201 33.13 -24.92 -9.79
N LYS A 202 32.99 -26.23 -10.00
CA LYS A 202 34.06 -27.05 -10.58
C LYS A 202 34.42 -26.66 -12.01
N ALA A 203 33.42 -26.20 -12.79
CA ALA A 203 33.62 -25.73 -14.16
C ALA A 203 34.21 -24.31 -14.23
N ASN A 204 34.12 -23.51 -13.17
CA ASN A 204 34.52 -22.11 -13.13
C ASN A 204 35.44 -21.82 -11.92
N PRO A 205 36.65 -22.45 -11.83
CA PRO A 205 37.50 -22.37 -10.64
C PRO A 205 38.03 -20.97 -10.32
N ILE A 206 37.98 -20.06 -11.29
CA ILE A 206 38.28 -18.64 -11.11
C ILE A 206 37.05 -17.86 -11.58
N SER A 207 36.53 -17.02 -10.71
CA SER A 207 35.34 -16.23 -10.99
C SER A 207 35.47 -14.81 -10.49
N GLN A 208 34.86 -13.89 -11.26
CA GLN A 208 34.81 -12.48 -10.90
C GLN A 208 33.53 -11.89 -11.48
N GLN A 209 33.00 -10.85 -10.88
CA GLN A 209 31.82 -10.16 -11.40
C GLN A 209 32.15 -9.52 -12.75
N PRO A 210 31.22 -9.49 -13.70
CA PRO A 210 31.45 -8.85 -15.01
C PRO A 210 31.96 -7.41 -14.88
N PHE A 211 31.44 -6.66 -13.91
CA PHE A 211 31.77 -5.26 -13.68
C PHE A 211 33.12 -5.03 -12.95
N ASP A 212 33.77 -6.07 -12.47
CA ASP A 212 35.12 -6.04 -11.91
C ASP A 212 36.20 -6.34 -12.97
N VAL A 213 35.79 -6.79 -14.14
CA VAL A 213 36.69 -7.02 -15.25
C VAL A 213 37.17 -5.69 -15.83
N LYS A 214 38.51 -5.55 -15.98
CA LYS A 214 39.11 -4.33 -16.56
C LYS A 214 38.52 -4.01 -17.91
N GLY A 215 38.04 -2.77 -18.10
CA GLY A 215 37.42 -2.30 -19.34
C GLY A 215 35.94 -2.61 -19.47
N TYR A 216 35.30 -3.13 -18.41
CA TYR A 216 33.86 -3.32 -18.38
C TYR A 216 33.11 -2.04 -18.74
N LYS A 217 32.04 -2.19 -19.52
CA LYS A 217 31.13 -1.09 -19.88
C LYS A 217 29.71 -1.42 -19.39
N ILE A 218 29.10 -0.49 -18.67
CA ILE A 218 27.72 -0.61 -18.23
C ILE A 218 26.80 -0.80 -19.45
N PRO A 219 25.86 -1.75 -19.42
CA PRO A 219 24.91 -1.95 -20.51
C PRO A 219 24.13 -0.67 -20.83
N GLY A 220 24.05 -0.29 -22.11
CA GLY A 220 23.45 0.96 -22.57
C GLY A 220 24.32 2.20 -22.36
N GLY A 221 25.45 2.08 -21.70
CA GLY A 221 26.43 3.15 -21.47
C GLY A 221 26.34 3.82 -20.09
N ASP A 222 27.30 4.68 -19.84
CA ASP A 222 27.38 5.53 -18.65
C ASP A 222 26.63 6.88 -18.85
N PRO A 223 26.53 7.74 -17.83
CA PRO A 223 25.88 9.05 -17.93
C PRO A 223 26.47 9.99 -19.01
N LYS A 224 27.69 9.76 -19.51
CA LYS A 224 28.32 10.54 -20.57
C LYS A 224 27.93 10.05 -21.97
N THR A 225 27.36 8.86 -22.07
CA THR A 225 26.87 8.32 -23.33
C THR A 225 25.65 9.15 -23.82
N PRO A 226 25.62 9.62 -25.07
CA PRO A 226 24.60 10.56 -25.57
C PRO A 226 23.15 10.14 -25.28
N ALA A 227 22.78 8.87 -25.50
CA ALA A 227 21.43 8.35 -25.25
C ALA A 227 21.07 8.38 -23.76
N VAL A 228 22.02 8.02 -22.88
CA VAL A 228 21.83 8.06 -21.41
C VAL A 228 21.75 9.51 -20.93
N ALA A 229 22.64 10.39 -21.42
CA ALA A 229 22.61 11.82 -21.08
C ALA A 229 21.26 12.47 -21.44
N GLN A 230 20.72 12.16 -22.64
CA GLN A 230 19.41 12.64 -23.05
C GLN A 230 18.28 12.13 -22.14
N MET A 231 18.28 10.87 -21.74
CA MET A 231 17.33 10.30 -20.80
C MET A 231 17.43 11.02 -19.44
N LEU A 232 18.64 11.20 -18.91
CA LEU A 232 18.89 11.82 -17.61
C LEU A 232 18.52 13.32 -17.58
N ALA A 233 18.56 14.02 -18.71
CA ALA A 233 18.12 15.42 -18.80
C ALA A 233 16.61 15.58 -18.49
N ILE A 234 15.81 14.52 -18.70
CA ILE A 234 14.34 14.55 -18.52
C ILE A 234 13.91 13.77 -17.27
N ALA A 235 14.65 12.74 -16.86
CA ALA A 235 14.27 11.82 -15.82
C ALA A 235 13.94 12.51 -14.46
N PRO A 236 14.68 13.51 -13.96
CA PRO A 236 14.35 14.20 -12.70
C PRO A 236 13.00 14.92 -12.77
N ALA A 237 12.69 15.57 -13.89
CA ALA A 237 11.41 16.25 -14.06
C ALA A 237 10.23 15.27 -14.11
N MET A 238 10.38 14.14 -14.80
CA MET A 238 9.38 13.07 -14.83
C MET A 238 9.19 12.44 -13.43
N LEU A 239 10.28 12.23 -12.71
CA LEU A 239 10.22 11.70 -11.35
C LEU A 239 9.49 12.69 -10.43
N ARG A 240 9.84 13.97 -10.50
CA ARG A 240 9.19 15.03 -9.72
C ARG A 240 7.70 15.17 -10.05
N ASP A 241 7.34 15.04 -11.32
CA ASP A 241 5.92 15.03 -11.70
C ASP A 241 5.17 13.83 -11.13
N LYS A 242 5.80 12.66 -11.09
CA LYS A 242 5.20 11.43 -10.53
C LYS A 242 5.08 11.48 -9.00
N THR A 243 6.11 11.95 -8.31
CA THR A 243 6.20 11.94 -6.83
C THR A 243 5.69 13.23 -6.19
N LYS A 244 5.51 14.29 -6.96
CA LYS A 244 5.24 15.67 -6.53
C LYS A 244 6.25 16.21 -5.50
N GLY A 245 7.39 15.51 -5.33
CA GLY A 245 8.44 15.84 -4.36
C GLY A 245 8.16 15.37 -2.92
N CYS A 246 7.15 14.51 -2.74
CA CYS A 246 6.78 14.01 -1.42
C CYS A 246 7.68 12.86 -0.93
N TYR A 247 8.41 12.21 -1.83
CA TYR A 247 9.17 11.00 -1.54
C TYR A 247 10.65 11.17 -1.87
N PRO A 248 11.55 11.30 -0.87
CA PRO A 248 12.98 11.46 -1.13
C PRO A 248 13.66 10.18 -1.64
N ALA A 249 13.14 9.00 -1.34
CA ALA A 249 13.76 7.73 -1.70
C ALA A 249 13.94 7.53 -3.23
N PRO A 250 12.94 7.75 -4.10
CA PRO A 250 13.15 7.65 -5.55
C PRO A 250 14.18 8.65 -6.09
N GLU A 251 14.26 9.87 -5.52
CA GLU A 251 15.25 10.88 -5.90
C GLU A 251 16.65 10.43 -5.48
N ALA A 252 16.81 9.90 -4.26
CA ALA A 252 18.07 9.35 -3.75
C ALA A 252 18.55 8.12 -4.54
N ILE A 253 17.61 7.23 -4.93
CA ILE A 253 17.92 6.09 -5.80
C ILE A 253 18.46 6.56 -7.15
N MET A 254 17.82 7.55 -7.77
CA MET A 254 18.28 8.11 -9.05
C MET A 254 19.67 8.73 -8.90
N ALA A 255 19.90 9.52 -7.85
CA ALA A 255 21.18 10.16 -7.59
C ALA A 255 22.30 9.12 -7.37
N ALA A 256 22.07 8.15 -6.46
CA ALA A 256 23.06 7.09 -6.19
C ALA A 256 23.39 6.25 -7.44
N ALA A 257 22.37 5.95 -8.27
CA ALA A 257 22.55 5.21 -9.51
C ALA A 257 23.40 5.98 -10.54
N VAL A 258 23.10 7.28 -10.71
CA VAL A 258 23.79 8.14 -11.72
C VAL A 258 25.20 8.46 -11.28
N GLU A 259 25.41 8.83 -10.01
CA GLU A 259 26.75 9.11 -9.45
C GLU A 259 27.60 7.84 -9.43
N GLY A 260 27.03 6.72 -8.95
CA GLY A 260 27.72 5.42 -8.90
C GLY A 260 28.11 4.84 -10.26
N ALA A 261 27.37 5.20 -11.33
CA ALA A 261 27.70 4.77 -12.70
C ALA A 261 28.94 5.50 -13.29
N GLN A 262 29.44 6.53 -12.64
CA GLN A 262 30.56 7.36 -13.10
C GLN A 262 31.89 7.07 -12.40
N VAL A 263 31.87 6.21 -11.38
CA VAL A 263 33.02 5.88 -10.52
C VAL A 263 33.24 4.37 -10.49
N ASP A 264 34.31 3.92 -9.84
CA ASP A 264 34.56 2.50 -9.58
C ASP A 264 33.49 1.90 -8.64
N VAL A 265 33.50 0.56 -8.50
CA VAL A 265 32.48 -0.17 -7.73
C VAL A 265 32.49 0.22 -6.25
N ASP A 266 33.68 0.30 -5.65
CA ASP A 266 33.82 0.52 -4.21
C ASP A 266 33.42 1.94 -3.82
N THR A 267 33.81 2.93 -4.65
CA THR A 267 33.32 4.33 -4.51
C THR A 267 31.79 4.40 -4.70
N ALA A 268 31.23 3.66 -5.66
CA ALA A 268 29.80 3.62 -5.87
C ALA A 268 29.02 3.03 -4.69
N LEU A 269 29.59 1.97 -4.05
CA LEU A 269 29.02 1.40 -2.83
C LEU A 269 28.99 2.41 -1.68
N THR A 270 30.05 3.20 -1.51
CA THR A 270 30.10 4.27 -0.49
C THR A 270 29.08 5.40 -0.78
N ILE A 271 28.90 5.78 -2.04
CA ILE A 271 27.85 6.74 -2.44
C ILE A 271 26.46 6.22 -2.07
N GLU A 272 26.17 4.96 -2.36
CA GLU A 272 24.92 4.31 -1.99
C GLU A 272 24.69 4.34 -0.48
N SER A 273 25.72 4.04 0.34
CA SER A 273 25.64 4.08 1.81
C SER A 273 25.30 5.48 2.34
N ARG A 274 25.80 6.55 1.73
CA ARG A 274 25.49 7.93 2.14
C ARG A 274 24.01 8.23 1.94
N TYR A 275 23.46 7.89 0.77
CA TYR A 275 22.05 8.08 0.48
C TYR A 275 21.16 7.17 1.33
N PHE A 276 21.60 5.92 1.58
CA PHE A 276 20.87 5.03 2.47
C PHE A 276 20.80 5.56 3.89
N THR A 277 21.90 6.02 4.45
CA THR A 277 21.97 6.62 5.79
C THR A 277 21.04 7.85 5.88
N TYR A 278 21.08 8.75 4.90
CA TYR A 278 20.18 9.90 4.83
C TYR A 278 18.70 9.51 4.88
N LEU A 279 18.30 8.48 4.14
CA LEU A 279 16.92 8.01 4.15
C LEU A 279 16.55 7.26 5.42
N ALA A 280 17.41 6.37 5.91
CA ALA A 280 17.17 5.54 7.09
C ALA A 280 17.02 6.38 8.37
N THR A 281 17.81 7.45 8.51
CA THR A 281 17.70 8.39 9.63
C THR A 281 16.62 9.45 9.43
N GLY A 282 15.98 9.49 8.27
CA GLY A 282 14.95 10.44 7.93
C GLY A 282 13.56 10.07 8.48
N GLN A 283 12.73 11.05 8.76
CA GLN A 283 11.38 10.83 9.32
C GLN A 283 10.44 10.08 8.37
N ILE A 284 10.56 10.26 7.05
CA ILE A 284 9.63 9.66 6.06
C ILE A 284 9.77 8.13 6.03
N SER A 285 10.97 7.60 6.09
CA SER A 285 11.17 6.15 6.17
C SER A 285 10.55 5.55 7.43
N LYS A 286 10.72 6.20 8.58
CA LYS A 286 10.09 5.79 9.85
C LYS A 286 8.58 5.78 9.79
N ASN A 287 7.97 6.81 9.21
CA ASN A 287 6.53 6.88 8.98
C ASN A 287 6.05 5.71 8.11
N MET A 288 6.75 5.46 7.01
CA MET A 288 6.36 4.43 6.05
C MET A 288 6.60 3.02 6.62
N ILE A 289 7.72 2.78 7.31
CA ILE A 289 7.98 1.50 8.02
C ILE A 289 6.91 1.28 9.09
N GLY A 290 6.67 2.27 9.95
CA GLY A 290 5.69 2.18 11.03
C GLY A 290 4.30 1.80 10.53
N THR A 291 3.87 2.35 9.41
CA THR A 291 2.53 2.10 8.87
C THR A 291 2.47 0.91 7.92
N PHE A 292 3.35 0.86 6.91
CA PHE A 292 3.26 -0.17 5.87
C PHE A 292 3.91 -1.50 6.24
N TRP A 293 4.72 -1.54 7.30
CA TRP A 293 5.24 -2.77 7.84
C TRP A 293 4.59 -3.12 9.18
N HIS A 294 4.82 -2.35 10.24
CA HIS A 294 4.28 -2.67 11.56
C HIS A 294 2.76 -2.59 11.60
N GLY A 295 2.16 -1.52 11.10
CA GLY A 295 0.71 -1.33 11.11
C GLY A 295 -0.03 -2.40 10.30
N LEU A 296 0.42 -2.69 9.07
CA LEU A 296 -0.19 -3.74 8.25
C LEU A 296 0.01 -5.14 8.86
N ASN A 297 1.17 -5.42 9.48
CA ASN A 297 1.38 -6.69 10.16
C ASN A 297 0.51 -6.81 11.42
N ALA A 298 0.31 -5.74 12.18
CA ALA A 298 -0.62 -5.72 13.32
C ALA A 298 -2.05 -6.01 12.86
N ILE A 299 -2.54 -5.38 11.81
CA ILE A 299 -3.86 -5.68 11.24
C ILE A 299 -3.92 -7.14 10.76
N LYS A 300 -2.91 -7.60 10.04
CA LYS A 300 -2.85 -8.98 9.52
C LYS A 300 -2.85 -10.03 10.65
N SER A 301 -2.21 -9.74 11.77
CA SER A 301 -2.23 -10.60 12.96
C SER A 301 -3.55 -10.53 13.73
N GLY A 302 -4.43 -9.58 13.41
CA GLY A 302 -5.75 -9.43 14.03
C GLY A 302 -5.78 -8.50 15.23
N ALA A 303 -5.02 -7.39 15.23
CA ALA A 303 -4.96 -6.45 16.35
C ALA A 303 -6.35 -5.95 16.79
N SER A 304 -7.22 -5.61 15.83
CA SER A 304 -8.59 -5.14 16.09
C SER A 304 -9.65 -6.25 16.01
N ARG A 305 -9.22 -7.51 15.90
CA ARG A 305 -10.10 -8.68 15.95
C ARG A 305 -10.33 -9.15 17.38
N PRO A 306 -11.56 -9.49 17.80
CA PRO A 306 -11.80 -10.13 19.11
C PRO A 306 -10.95 -11.39 19.28
N LYS A 307 -10.24 -11.49 20.45
CA LYS A 307 -9.16 -12.48 20.65
C LYS A 307 -9.67 -13.90 20.90
N ASP A 308 -10.65 -14.10 21.76
CA ASP A 308 -11.06 -15.41 22.25
C ASP A 308 -12.12 -16.13 21.38
N ILE A 309 -12.14 -15.78 20.09
CA ILE A 309 -13.09 -16.33 19.12
C ILE A 309 -12.31 -17.12 18.06
N ALA A 310 -12.75 -18.37 17.83
CA ALA A 310 -12.13 -19.24 16.83
C ALA A 310 -12.08 -18.58 15.43
N LYS A 311 -11.04 -18.91 14.65
CA LYS A 311 -10.95 -18.45 13.26
C LYS A 311 -12.08 -19.05 12.44
N TRP A 312 -12.69 -18.21 11.61
CA TRP A 312 -13.81 -18.55 10.76
C TRP A 312 -13.44 -18.40 9.28
N LYS A 313 -14.14 -19.13 8.43
CA LYS A 313 -14.02 -19.03 6.97
C LYS A 313 -15.38 -19.06 6.33
N ALA A 314 -15.66 -18.06 5.49
CA ALA A 314 -16.81 -18.08 4.63
C ALA A 314 -16.64 -19.12 3.51
N THR A 315 -17.71 -19.86 3.21
CA THR A 315 -17.76 -20.85 2.13
C THR A 315 -18.76 -20.45 1.05
N LYS A 316 -19.89 -19.85 1.45
CA LYS A 316 -20.94 -19.39 0.56
C LYS A 316 -21.41 -17.98 0.97
N VAL A 317 -21.28 -17.01 0.08
CA VAL A 317 -21.62 -15.60 0.33
C VAL A 317 -22.73 -15.14 -0.60
N GLY A 318 -23.82 -14.62 -0.03
CA GLY A 318 -24.87 -13.94 -0.76
C GLY A 318 -24.54 -12.44 -0.95
N ILE A 319 -24.83 -11.91 -2.12
CA ILE A 319 -24.68 -10.48 -2.41
C ILE A 319 -25.99 -9.97 -3.02
N LEU A 320 -26.58 -8.96 -2.37
CA LEU A 320 -27.82 -8.34 -2.78
C LEU A 320 -27.55 -7.03 -3.51
N GLY A 321 -27.92 -6.94 -4.77
CA GLY A 321 -27.60 -5.87 -5.69
C GLY A 321 -26.35 -6.19 -6.52
N ALA A 322 -26.52 -6.28 -7.83
CA ALA A 322 -25.47 -6.58 -8.80
C ALA A 322 -24.93 -5.33 -9.52
N GLY A 323 -25.16 -4.15 -8.93
CA GLY A 323 -24.56 -2.89 -9.36
C GLY A 323 -23.05 -2.86 -9.23
N MET A 324 -22.46 -1.68 -9.41
CA MET A 324 -20.98 -1.51 -9.40
C MET A 324 -20.31 -2.12 -8.15
N MET A 325 -20.89 -1.88 -6.95
CA MET A 325 -20.30 -2.37 -5.70
C MET A 325 -20.51 -3.89 -5.54
N GLY A 326 -21.75 -4.38 -5.70
CA GLY A 326 -22.01 -5.81 -5.55
C GLY A 326 -21.28 -6.68 -6.57
N ALA A 327 -21.19 -6.23 -7.83
CA ALA A 327 -20.39 -6.90 -8.86
C ALA A 327 -18.91 -6.96 -8.49
N GLY A 328 -18.36 -5.87 -7.92
CA GLY A 328 -16.98 -5.83 -7.46
C GLY A 328 -16.72 -6.71 -6.23
N ILE A 329 -17.66 -6.77 -5.28
CA ILE A 329 -17.59 -7.64 -4.10
C ILE A 329 -17.66 -9.11 -4.55
N ALA A 330 -18.54 -9.45 -5.49
CA ALA A 330 -18.66 -10.79 -6.07
C ALA A 330 -17.32 -11.24 -6.70
N TYR A 331 -16.71 -10.36 -7.50
CA TYR A 331 -15.39 -10.63 -8.08
C TYR A 331 -14.31 -10.88 -7.01
N ALA A 332 -14.22 -10.02 -6.01
CA ALA A 332 -13.22 -10.14 -4.94
C ALA A 332 -13.38 -11.46 -4.17
N THR A 333 -14.62 -11.82 -3.85
CA THR A 333 -14.98 -13.04 -3.11
C THR A 333 -14.71 -14.30 -3.93
N ALA A 334 -15.22 -14.41 -5.14
CA ALA A 334 -15.03 -15.57 -6.02
C ALA A 334 -13.57 -15.78 -6.41
N SER A 335 -12.79 -14.70 -6.59
CA SER A 335 -11.35 -14.77 -6.88
C SER A 335 -10.53 -15.45 -5.79
N LYS A 336 -11.09 -15.63 -4.60
CA LYS A 336 -10.47 -16.35 -3.46
C LYS A 336 -11.05 -17.73 -3.22
N GLY A 337 -11.86 -18.23 -4.16
CA GLY A 337 -12.40 -19.58 -4.13
C GLY A 337 -13.67 -19.74 -3.30
N ILE A 338 -14.35 -18.66 -2.96
CA ILE A 338 -15.59 -18.65 -2.18
C ILE A 338 -16.77 -18.65 -3.16
N GLN A 339 -17.77 -19.48 -2.90
CA GLN A 339 -19.02 -19.50 -3.68
C GLN A 339 -19.82 -18.21 -3.46
N VAL A 340 -20.33 -17.64 -4.52
CA VAL A 340 -21.10 -16.37 -4.51
C VAL A 340 -22.48 -16.58 -5.13
N ILE A 341 -23.51 -16.16 -4.44
CA ILE A 341 -24.85 -15.99 -4.98
C ILE A 341 -25.08 -14.49 -5.19
N LEU A 342 -25.09 -14.07 -6.46
CA LEU A 342 -25.27 -12.66 -6.83
C LEU A 342 -26.73 -12.45 -7.23
N LYS A 343 -27.50 -11.84 -6.32
CA LYS A 343 -28.94 -11.58 -6.49
C LYS A 343 -29.19 -10.13 -6.91
N ASP A 344 -30.07 -9.93 -7.88
CA ASP A 344 -30.64 -8.62 -8.20
C ASP A 344 -32.15 -8.74 -8.41
N ILE A 345 -32.83 -7.65 -8.81
CA ILE A 345 -34.26 -7.58 -9.07
C ILE A 345 -34.68 -8.43 -10.28
N SER A 346 -33.74 -8.68 -11.20
CA SER A 346 -33.97 -9.57 -12.36
C SER A 346 -32.67 -10.36 -12.66
N ILE A 347 -32.83 -11.46 -13.39
CA ILE A 347 -31.69 -12.28 -13.81
C ILE A 347 -30.77 -11.51 -14.75
N GLU A 348 -31.31 -10.65 -15.63
CA GLU A 348 -30.53 -9.84 -16.55
C GLU A 348 -29.64 -8.84 -15.80
N ALA A 349 -30.16 -8.23 -14.72
CA ALA A 349 -29.37 -7.34 -13.87
C ALA A 349 -28.25 -8.09 -13.15
N ALA A 350 -28.54 -9.29 -12.63
CA ALA A 350 -27.55 -10.14 -11.98
C ALA A 350 -26.46 -10.62 -12.97
N GLU A 351 -26.83 -11.01 -14.18
CA GLU A 351 -25.89 -11.40 -15.25
C GLU A 351 -25.01 -10.24 -15.69
N LYS A 352 -25.55 -9.03 -15.79
CA LYS A 352 -24.77 -7.81 -16.07
C LYS A 352 -23.71 -7.57 -14.99
N GLY A 353 -24.06 -7.82 -13.72
CA GLY A 353 -23.09 -7.78 -12.61
C GLY A 353 -21.99 -8.83 -12.75
N LYS A 354 -22.34 -10.06 -13.11
CA LYS A 354 -21.35 -11.15 -13.36
C LYS A 354 -20.44 -10.84 -14.54
N ALA A 355 -20.93 -10.17 -15.59
CA ALA A 355 -20.15 -9.74 -16.74
C ALA A 355 -18.98 -8.80 -16.37
N TYR A 356 -19.10 -8.03 -15.28
CA TYR A 356 -17.98 -7.25 -14.72
C TYR A 356 -16.80 -8.17 -14.32
N SER A 357 -17.09 -9.26 -13.61
CA SER A 357 -16.07 -10.26 -13.22
C SER A 357 -15.43 -10.89 -14.45
N GLN A 358 -16.23 -11.28 -15.44
CA GLN A 358 -15.75 -11.86 -16.69
C GLN A 358 -14.77 -10.89 -17.39
N LYS A 359 -15.13 -9.63 -17.55
CA LYS A 359 -14.27 -8.62 -18.20
C LYS A 359 -12.91 -8.47 -17.49
N LEU A 360 -12.88 -8.48 -16.16
CA LEU A 360 -11.62 -8.38 -15.39
C LEU A 360 -10.75 -9.64 -15.56
N LEU A 361 -11.38 -10.82 -15.54
CA LEU A 361 -10.68 -12.10 -15.68
C LEU A 361 -10.16 -12.29 -17.12
N ASP A 362 -10.95 -11.95 -18.14
CA ASP A 362 -10.54 -11.99 -19.54
C ASP A 362 -9.32 -11.08 -19.80
N LYS A 363 -9.34 -9.88 -19.21
CA LYS A 363 -8.19 -8.96 -19.30
C LYS A 363 -6.94 -9.56 -18.65
N LYS A 364 -7.05 -10.25 -17.51
CA LYS A 364 -5.90 -10.93 -16.87
C LYS A 364 -5.41 -12.10 -17.72
N ALA A 365 -6.32 -12.87 -18.31
CA ALA A 365 -5.98 -13.99 -19.18
C ALA A 365 -5.27 -13.51 -20.47
N SER A 366 -5.76 -12.45 -21.12
CA SER A 366 -5.12 -11.87 -22.32
C SER A 366 -3.71 -11.31 -22.03
N GLN A 367 -3.43 -10.93 -20.78
CA GLN A 367 -2.11 -10.47 -20.32
C GLN A 367 -1.20 -11.61 -19.85
N GLY A 368 -1.61 -12.89 -19.99
CA GLY A 368 -0.86 -14.04 -19.50
C GLY A 368 -0.73 -14.14 -17.97
N ARG A 369 -1.56 -13.39 -17.22
CA ARG A 369 -1.55 -13.36 -15.75
C ARG A 369 -2.47 -14.42 -15.12
N LEU A 370 -3.28 -15.08 -15.93
CA LEU A 370 -4.26 -16.07 -15.51
C LEU A 370 -4.46 -17.08 -16.66
N THR A 371 -4.60 -18.38 -16.35
CA THR A 371 -4.97 -19.38 -17.38
C THR A 371 -6.47 -19.34 -17.65
N ALA A 372 -6.89 -19.87 -18.81
CA ALA A 372 -8.29 -19.96 -19.17
C ALA A 372 -9.08 -20.84 -18.19
N GLU A 373 -8.52 -21.97 -17.78
CA GLU A 373 -9.12 -22.89 -16.79
C GLU A 373 -9.37 -22.19 -15.46
N LYS A 374 -8.39 -21.38 -14.99
CA LYS A 374 -8.55 -20.65 -13.72
C LYS A 374 -9.57 -19.53 -13.84
N ARG A 375 -9.66 -18.85 -14.99
CA ARG A 375 -10.72 -17.89 -15.30
C ARG A 375 -12.09 -18.54 -15.17
N ASP A 376 -12.30 -19.67 -15.85
CA ASP A 376 -13.58 -20.38 -15.88
C ASP A 376 -13.95 -20.94 -14.50
N GLN A 377 -12.96 -21.43 -13.76
CA GLN A 377 -13.15 -21.83 -12.37
C GLN A 377 -13.65 -20.69 -11.47
N VAL A 378 -13.10 -19.49 -11.59
CA VAL A 378 -13.56 -18.34 -10.80
C VAL A 378 -14.98 -17.91 -11.23
N LEU A 379 -15.27 -17.88 -12.53
CA LEU A 379 -16.60 -17.52 -13.03
C LEU A 379 -17.69 -18.54 -12.62
N SER A 380 -17.35 -19.81 -12.54
CA SER A 380 -18.29 -20.86 -12.10
C SER A 380 -18.69 -20.75 -10.63
N LEU A 381 -17.90 -20.03 -9.82
CA LEU A 381 -18.23 -19.75 -8.41
C LEU A 381 -19.31 -18.68 -8.24
N ILE A 382 -19.61 -17.91 -9.28
CA ILE A 382 -20.63 -16.85 -9.22
C ILE A 382 -21.92 -17.36 -9.87
N THR A 383 -22.91 -17.64 -9.05
CA THR A 383 -24.28 -17.96 -9.48
C THR A 383 -25.14 -16.72 -9.44
N THR A 384 -25.82 -16.40 -10.53
CA THR A 384 -26.71 -15.25 -10.68
C THR A 384 -28.15 -15.67 -10.43
N THR A 385 -28.95 -14.83 -9.76
CA THR A 385 -30.35 -15.13 -9.47
C THR A 385 -31.20 -13.87 -9.26
N ALA A 386 -32.51 -14.03 -9.44
CA ALA A 386 -33.51 -13.08 -9.01
C ALA A 386 -34.28 -13.56 -7.75
N SER A 387 -34.11 -14.85 -7.35
CA SER A 387 -34.80 -15.43 -6.20
C SER A 387 -33.99 -15.30 -4.93
N ALA A 388 -34.64 -14.94 -3.81
CA ALA A 388 -34.01 -14.97 -2.49
C ALA A 388 -33.79 -16.42 -1.96
N GLU A 389 -34.55 -17.39 -2.44
CA GLU A 389 -34.43 -18.81 -2.04
C GLU A 389 -33.06 -19.38 -2.35
N ASP A 390 -32.39 -18.93 -3.41
CA ASP A 390 -31.05 -19.38 -3.80
C ASP A 390 -29.98 -18.97 -2.79
N LEU A 391 -30.25 -18.00 -1.89
CA LEU A 391 -29.40 -17.62 -0.78
C LEU A 391 -29.36 -18.67 0.33
N GLN A 392 -30.21 -19.71 0.27
CA GLN A 392 -30.26 -20.75 1.29
C GLN A 392 -28.87 -21.33 1.60
N GLY A 393 -28.50 -21.29 2.86
CA GLY A 393 -27.22 -21.83 3.32
C GLY A 393 -26.02 -20.88 3.15
N CYS A 394 -26.23 -19.60 2.91
CA CYS A 394 -25.17 -18.60 2.94
C CYS A 394 -24.65 -18.41 4.37
N ASP A 395 -23.31 -18.33 4.49
CA ASP A 395 -22.61 -18.04 5.76
C ASP A 395 -22.67 -16.52 6.09
N LEU A 396 -22.65 -15.72 5.03
CA LEU A 396 -22.66 -14.26 5.07
C LEU A 396 -23.51 -13.74 3.90
N ILE A 397 -24.34 -12.75 4.17
CA ILE A 397 -25.05 -12.01 3.14
C ILE A 397 -24.67 -10.54 3.24
N ILE A 398 -24.28 -9.93 2.12
CA ILE A 398 -23.89 -8.52 2.03
C ILE A 398 -24.87 -7.79 1.12
N GLU A 399 -25.63 -6.84 1.66
CA GLU A 399 -26.47 -5.98 0.83
C GLU A 399 -25.67 -4.79 0.28
N ALA A 400 -25.80 -4.55 -1.01
CA ALA A 400 -25.16 -3.49 -1.77
C ALA A 400 -26.16 -2.82 -2.74
N VAL A 401 -27.39 -2.64 -2.28
CA VAL A 401 -28.46 -1.95 -3.01
C VAL A 401 -28.36 -0.43 -2.85
N PHE A 402 -29.26 0.31 -3.49
CA PHE A 402 -29.29 1.78 -3.37
C PHE A 402 -29.34 2.26 -1.92
N GLU A 403 -28.75 3.44 -1.68
CA GLU A 403 -28.61 4.06 -0.35
C GLU A 403 -29.97 4.63 0.12
N ASN A 404 -30.92 3.75 0.37
CA ASN A 404 -32.25 4.05 0.85
C ASN A 404 -32.59 3.13 2.04
N PRO A 405 -32.90 3.67 3.23
CA PRO A 405 -33.14 2.87 4.43
C PRO A 405 -34.29 1.86 4.31
N GLU A 406 -35.38 2.25 3.64
CA GLU A 406 -36.54 1.39 3.49
C GLU A 406 -36.26 0.21 2.56
N LEU A 407 -35.57 0.47 1.44
CA LEU A 407 -35.14 -0.58 0.53
C LEU A 407 -34.18 -1.56 1.20
N LYS A 408 -33.18 -1.04 1.95
CA LYS A 408 -32.24 -1.86 2.70
C LYS A 408 -32.92 -2.71 3.76
N ALA A 409 -33.88 -2.15 4.48
CA ALA A 409 -34.70 -2.90 5.44
C ALA A 409 -35.48 -4.04 4.77
N LYS A 410 -36.12 -3.77 3.63
CA LYS A 410 -36.88 -4.78 2.88
C LYS A 410 -36.01 -5.94 2.43
N VAL A 411 -34.87 -5.67 1.80
CA VAL A 411 -33.98 -6.72 1.30
C VAL A 411 -33.30 -7.49 2.42
N THR A 412 -33.00 -6.86 3.58
CA THR A 412 -32.53 -7.52 4.78
C THR A 412 -33.54 -8.54 5.28
N GLN A 413 -34.79 -8.13 5.48
CA GLN A 413 -35.87 -9.01 5.95
C GLN A 413 -36.15 -10.17 5.00
N GLU A 414 -36.06 -9.94 3.68
CA GLU A 414 -36.25 -10.96 2.66
C GLU A 414 -35.12 -12.01 2.73
N ALA A 415 -33.86 -11.57 2.83
CA ALA A 415 -32.69 -12.44 2.67
C ALA A 415 -32.26 -13.15 3.94
N GLU A 416 -32.46 -12.54 5.12
CA GLU A 416 -31.93 -13.02 6.41
C GLU A 416 -32.38 -14.44 6.76
N SER A 417 -33.61 -14.83 6.37
CA SER A 417 -34.14 -16.18 6.66
C SER A 417 -33.40 -17.30 5.95
N TYR A 418 -32.56 -17.01 4.97
CA TYR A 418 -31.79 -17.97 4.20
C TYR A 418 -30.35 -18.13 4.70
N LEU A 419 -29.94 -17.34 5.70
CA LEU A 419 -28.66 -17.51 6.39
C LEU A 419 -28.64 -18.84 7.17
N ILE A 420 -27.46 -19.44 7.29
CA ILE A 420 -27.23 -20.52 8.27
C ILE A 420 -27.37 -19.99 9.70
N THR A 421 -27.58 -20.92 10.63
CA THR A 421 -27.57 -20.57 12.07
C THR A 421 -26.21 -19.93 12.42
N GLY A 422 -26.25 -18.75 13.03
CA GLY A 422 -25.05 -17.96 13.35
C GLY A 422 -24.39 -17.32 12.11
N GLY A 423 -25.07 -17.28 10.97
CA GLY A 423 -24.62 -16.53 9.81
C GLY A 423 -24.65 -15.01 10.05
N VAL A 424 -23.98 -14.25 9.19
CA VAL A 424 -23.82 -12.80 9.34
C VAL A 424 -24.60 -12.06 8.25
N MET A 425 -25.38 -11.07 8.66
CA MET A 425 -25.99 -10.09 7.74
C MET A 425 -25.16 -8.80 7.74
N ALA A 426 -24.80 -8.31 6.57
CA ALA A 426 -23.95 -7.13 6.44
C ALA A 426 -24.52 -6.11 5.45
N SER A 427 -24.26 -4.81 5.70
CA SER A 427 -24.59 -3.73 4.78
C SER A 427 -23.31 -3.06 4.25
N ASN A 428 -23.27 -2.81 2.93
CA ASN A 428 -22.20 -2.03 2.29
C ASN A 428 -22.56 -0.53 2.21
N THR A 429 -23.40 -0.03 3.10
CA THR A 429 -23.70 1.41 3.16
C THR A 429 -22.43 2.23 3.38
N SER A 430 -22.40 3.45 2.83
CA SER A 430 -21.29 4.40 3.02
C SER A 430 -21.56 5.45 4.09
N THR A 431 -22.83 5.69 4.46
CA THR A 431 -23.20 6.83 5.32
C THR A 431 -24.32 6.54 6.32
N LEU A 432 -25.17 5.54 6.06
CA LEU A 432 -26.31 5.25 6.92
C LEU A 432 -25.85 4.51 8.20
N PRO A 433 -26.26 4.99 9.40
CA PRO A 433 -25.88 4.34 10.65
C PRO A 433 -26.27 2.86 10.71
N ILE A 434 -25.32 2.00 10.99
CA ILE A 434 -25.51 0.53 11.06
C ILE A 434 -26.50 0.14 12.14
N THR A 435 -26.47 0.79 13.29
CA THR A 435 -27.44 0.57 14.37
C THR A 435 -28.89 0.82 13.93
N GLY A 436 -29.08 1.79 13.02
CA GLY A 436 -30.39 2.08 12.43
C GLY A 436 -30.84 0.98 11.48
N LEU A 437 -29.96 0.52 10.59
CA LEU A 437 -30.24 -0.54 9.63
C LEU A 437 -30.45 -1.90 10.28
N ALA A 438 -29.71 -2.19 11.37
CA ALA A 438 -29.81 -3.44 12.12
C ALA A 438 -31.21 -3.69 12.71
N LYS A 439 -32.01 -2.65 12.93
CA LYS A 439 -33.40 -2.79 13.41
C LYS A 439 -34.32 -3.57 12.46
N ALA A 440 -33.94 -3.69 11.20
CA ALA A 440 -34.66 -4.51 10.21
C ALA A 440 -34.32 -5.99 10.32
N SER A 441 -33.23 -6.35 10.95
CA SER A 441 -32.81 -7.74 11.22
C SER A 441 -33.62 -8.32 12.38
N LYS A 442 -33.85 -9.63 12.35
CA LYS A 442 -34.46 -10.39 13.47
C LYS A 442 -33.55 -10.47 14.69
N ASP A 443 -32.23 -10.46 14.45
CA ASP A 443 -31.22 -10.49 15.48
C ASP A 443 -30.10 -9.48 15.09
N ASP A 444 -30.17 -8.29 15.66
CA ASP A 444 -29.25 -7.19 15.40
C ASP A 444 -27.81 -7.47 15.91
N SER A 445 -27.62 -8.49 16.75
CA SER A 445 -26.30 -8.94 17.15
C SER A 445 -25.51 -9.62 16.04
N HIS A 446 -26.18 -10.13 15.00
CA HIS A 446 -25.60 -10.71 13.80
C HIS A 446 -25.51 -9.73 12.62
N PHE A 447 -25.80 -8.45 12.83
CA PHE A 447 -25.75 -7.41 11.83
C PHE A 447 -24.49 -6.55 11.95
N ILE A 448 -23.83 -6.24 10.80
CA ILE A 448 -22.59 -5.46 10.77
C ILE A 448 -22.47 -4.62 9.49
N GLY A 449 -21.70 -3.54 9.52
CA GLY A 449 -21.30 -2.80 8.32
C GLY A 449 -20.04 -3.38 7.68
N LEU A 450 -20.03 -3.51 6.36
CA LEU A 450 -18.87 -3.85 5.54
C LEU A 450 -18.76 -2.85 4.39
N HIS A 451 -18.15 -1.71 4.66
CA HIS A 451 -17.99 -0.64 3.69
C HIS A 451 -16.79 -0.90 2.78
N PHE A 452 -17.06 -1.30 1.55
CA PHE A 452 -16.08 -1.46 0.48
C PHE A 452 -15.93 -0.16 -0.30
N PHE A 453 -14.76 0.03 -0.91
CA PHE A 453 -14.44 1.23 -1.69
C PHE A 453 -14.39 0.91 -3.19
N SER A 454 -14.85 1.85 -4.01
CA SER A 454 -14.86 1.71 -5.47
C SER A 454 -13.54 2.22 -6.10
N PRO A 455 -12.99 1.49 -7.11
CA PRO A 455 -13.37 0.15 -7.60
C PRO A 455 -12.91 -0.96 -6.67
N VAL A 456 -13.78 -1.90 -6.32
CA VAL A 456 -13.52 -2.94 -5.32
C VAL A 456 -12.31 -3.80 -5.66
N ASP A 457 -12.04 -4.06 -6.95
CA ASP A 457 -10.90 -4.88 -7.40
C ASP A 457 -9.54 -4.20 -7.16
N LYS A 458 -9.51 -2.88 -6.96
CA LYS A 458 -8.29 -2.09 -6.75
C LYS A 458 -8.13 -1.61 -5.32
N MET A 459 -9.21 -1.26 -4.66
CA MET A 459 -9.19 -0.72 -3.30
C MET A 459 -8.91 -1.81 -2.28
N GLN A 460 -7.90 -1.60 -1.46
CA GLN A 460 -7.40 -2.59 -0.50
C GLN A 460 -8.23 -2.65 0.79
N LEU A 461 -8.79 -1.51 1.21
CA LEU A 461 -9.46 -1.35 2.50
C LEU A 461 -10.90 -1.88 2.48
N VAL A 462 -11.32 -2.43 3.61
CA VAL A 462 -12.73 -2.56 4.00
C VAL A 462 -12.86 -2.01 5.42
N GLU A 463 -13.75 -1.03 5.58
CA GLU A 463 -14.13 -0.47 6.88
C GLU A 463 -15.23 -1.34 7.48
N ILE A 464 -14.96 -1.95 8.63
CA ILE A 464 -15.89 -2.81 9.36
C ILE A 464 -16.55 -1.95 10.43
N ILE A 465 -17.86 -1.78 10.39
CA ILE A 465 -18.58 -0.89 11.29
C ILE A 465 -19.42 -1.69 12.28
N LYS A 466 -19.10 -1.56 13.57
CA LYS A 466 -19.87 -2.17 14.65
C LYS A 466 -21.13 -1.34 14.92
N GLY A 467 -22.32 -1.92 14.76
CA GLY A 467 -23.54 -1.37 15.34
C GLY A 467 -23.56 -1.53 16.85
N LYS A 468 -24.47 -0.86 17.52
CA LYS A 468 -24.55 -0.84 18.99
C LYS A 468 -24.64 -2.24 19.62
N ASN A 469 -25.34 -3.17 18.98
CA ASN A 469 -25.59 -4.52 19.48
C ASN A 469 -24.77 -5.60 18.73
N THR A 470 -23.98 -5.23 17.74
CA THR A 470 -23.14 -6.19 16.99
C THR A 470 -22.27 -7.00 17.93
N SER A 471 -22.39 -8.33 17.89
CA SER A 471 -21.65 -9.24 18.76
C SER A 471 -20.16 -9.31 18.41
N ALA A 472 -19.34 -9.69 19.38
CA ALA A 472 -17.92 -9.94 19.16
C ALA A 472 -17.69 -11.07 18.16
N GLU A 473 -18.57 -12.08 18.14
CA GLU A 473 -18.51 -13.19 17.17
C GLU A 473 -18.77 -12.70 15.75
N THR A 474 -19.76 -11.85 15.55
CA THR A 474 -20.08 -11.22 14.25
C THR A 474 -18.91 -10.38 13.75
N LEU A 475 -18.32 -9.57 14.61
CA LEU A 475 -17.12 -8.79 14.29
C LEU A 475 -15.95 -9.69 13.89
N ALA A 476 -15.70 -10.78 14.64
CA ALA A 476 -14.62 -11.72 14.32
C ALA A 476 -14.80 -12.39 12.97
N LYS A 477 -16.04 -12.83 12.65
CA LYS A 477 -16.39 -13.41 11.35
C LYS A 477 -16.22 -12.43 10.19
N ALA A 478 -16.68 -11.19 10.37
CA ALA A 478 -16.53 -10.13 9.39
C ALA A 478 -15.04 -9.81 9.13
N TYR A 479 -14.25 -9.72 10.19
CA TYR A 479 -12.80 -9.49 10.10
C TYR A 479 -12.09 -10.63 9.34
N ASP A 480 -12.39 -11.88 9.69
CA ASP A 480 -11.83 -13.06 9.05
C ASP A 480 -12.21 -13.14 7.56
N TYR A 481 -13.46 -12.81 7.20
CA TYR A 481 -13.90 -12.74 5.81
C TYR A 481 -13.12 -11.69 5.02
N VAL A 482 -12.96 -10.48 5.55
CA VAL A 482 -12.22 -9.41 4.87
C VAL A 482 -10.77 -9.83 4.62
N GLN A 483 -10.12 -10.48 5.60
CA GLN A 483 -8.79 -11.05 5.41
C GLN A 483 -8.78 -12.21 4.41
N GLN A 484 -9.79 -13.08 4.42
CA GLN A 484 -9.92 -14.23 3.50
C GLN A 484 -9.99 -13.76 2.04
N ILE A 485 -10.69 -12.68 1.77
CA ILE A 485 -10.76 -12.10 0.41
C ILE A 485 -9.52 -11.28 0.05
N GLY A 486 -8.52 -11.20 0.95
CA GLY A 486 -7.23 -10.54 0.72
C GLY A 486 -7.29 -9.02 0.80
N LYS A 487 -8.24 -8.50 1.58
CA LYS A 487 -8.37 -7.07 1.86
C LYS A 487 -7.90 -6.75 3.28
N THR A 488 -7.67 -5.48 3.53
CA THR A 488 -7.20 -4.95 4.81
C THR A 488 -8.39 -4.44 5.62
N PRO A 489 -8.78 -5.08 6.72
CA PRO A 489 -9.85 -4.59 7.59
C PRO A 489 -9.36 -3.47 8.50
N ILE A 490 -10.20 -2.46 8.73
CA ILE A 490 -10.15 -1.60 9.90
C ILE A 490 -11.49 -1.72 10.63
N VAL A 491 -11.49 -1.49 11.95
CA VAL A 491 -12.70 -1.59 12.76
C VAL A 491 -13.06 -0.22 13.31
N VAL A 492 -14.31 0.18 13.13
CA VAL A 492 -14.85 1.44 13.62
C VAL A 492 -16.19 1.23 14.34
N ASN A 493 -16.52 2.12 15.24
CA ASN A 493 -17.85 2.18 15.85
C ASN A 493 -18.81 2.97 14.97
N ASP A 494 -20.09 2.65 15.10
CA ASP A 494 -21.16 3.27 14.31
C ASP A 494 -21.28 4.77 14.57
N SER A 495 -21.24 5.53 13.52
CA SER A 495 -21.48 6.96 13.50
C SER A 495 -21.95 7.40 12.12
N ARG A 496 -22.46 8.61 11.95
CA ARG A 496 -22.84 9.13 10.66
C ARG A 496 -21.62 9.36 9.76
N GLY A 497 -21.57 8.67 8.62
CA GLY A 497 -20.43 8.69 7.69
C GLY A 497 -19.21 7.95 8.20
N PHE A 498 -19.33 7.23 9.33
CA PHE A 498 -18.30 6.42 9.95
C PHE A 498 -16.99 7.21 10.15
N PHE A 499 -15.85 6.59 9.92
CA PHE A 499 -14.57 7.28 9.89
C PHE A 499 -14.24 7.80 8.47
N THR A 500 -14.26 6.91 7.49
CA THR A 500 -13.67 7.22 6.18
C THR A 500 -14.48 8.23 5.39
N SER A 501 -15.80 8.08 5.26
CA SER A 501 -16.64 9.04 4.52
C SER A 501 -16.69 10.40 5.21
N ARG A 502 -16.68 10.44 6.55
CA ARG A 502 -16.64 11.67 7.34
C ARG A 502 -15.38 12.47 7.06
N VAL A 503 -14.21 11.86 7.21
CA VAL A 503 -12.92 12.54 7.04
C VAL A 503 -12.66 12.89 5.57
N PHE A 504 -13.01 12.00 4.63
CA PHE A 504 -12.94 12.28 3.20
C PHE A 504 -13.75 13.53 2.81
N GLY A 505 -14.93 13.67 3.37
CA GLY A 505 -15.79 14.84 3.15
C GLY A 505 -15.09 16.15 3.51
N THR A 506 -14.26 16.18 4.57
CA THR A 506 -13.53 17.38 4.99
C THR A 506 -12.52 17.84 3.93
N PHE A 507 -11.81 16.90 3.29
CA PHE A 507 -10.85 17.19 2.21
C PHE A 507 -11.55 17.81 0.99
N VAL A 508 -12.63 17.19 0.53
CA VAL A 508 -13.38 17.67 -0.63
C VAL A 508 -13.98 19.06 -0.37
N GLN A 509 -14.64 19.22 0.78
CA GLN A 509 -15.21 20.50 1.17
C GLN A 509 -14.16 21.61 1.31
N GLU A 510 -12.95 21.30 1.79
CA GLU A 510 -11.88 22.30 1.90
C GLU A 510 -11.42 22.78 0.52
N GLY A 511 -11.34 21.88 -0.48
CA GLY A 511 -11.08 22.25 -1.87
C GLY A 511 -12.15 23.17 -2.47
N LEU A 512 -13.43 22.89 -2.18
CA LEU A 512 -14.55 23.74 -2.62
C LEU A 512 -14.57 25.10 -1.93
N ARG A 513 -14.20 25.18 -0.65
CA ARG A 513 -14.04 26.44 0.08
C ARG A 513 -12.91 27.28 -0.49
N LEU A 514 -11.76 26.69 -0.82
CA LEU A 514 -10.67 27.37 -1.50
C LEU A 514 -11.14 27.96 -2.84
N LEU A 515 -11.94 27.24 -3.59
CA LEU A 515 -12.52 27.74 -4.84
C LEU A 515 -13.46 28.93 -4.57
N ALA A 516 -14.36 28.82 -3.60
CA ALA A 516 -15.30 29.89 -3.21
C ALA A 516 -14.57 31.14 -2.71
N GLU A 517 -13.43 30.98 -2.02
CA GLU A 517 -12.55 32.05 -1.58
C GLU A 517 -11.89 32.78 -2.76
N GLY A 518 -11.81 32.15 -3.94
CA GLY A 518 -11.28 32.76 -5.16
C GLY A 518 -9.95 32.18 -5.62
N VAL A 519 -9.45 31.14 -4.97
CA VAL A 519 -8.20 30.47 -5.38
C VAL A 519 -8.33 29.87 -6.77
N HIS A 520 -7.31 30.04 -7.58
CA HIS A 520 -7.30 29.48 -8.93
C HIS A 520 -7.39 27.93 -8.88
N PRO A 521 -8.33 27.28 -9.59
CA PRO A 521 -8.59 25.84 -9.45
C PRO A 521 -7.36 24.95 -9.71
N ALA A 522 -6.46 25.33 -10.64
CA ALA A 522 -5.23 24.57 -10.87
C ALA A 522 -4.26 24.62 -9.68
N LYS A 523 -4.24 25.74 -8.89
CA LYS A 523 -3.44 25.84 -7.66
C LYS A 523 -4.02 24.92 -6.58
N ILE A 524 -5.35 24.84 -6.44
CA ILE A 524 -6.05 23.95 -5.50
C ILE A 524 -5.69 22.49 -5.78
N GLU A 525 -5.86 22.07 -7.03
CA GLU A 525 -5.53 20.69 -7.46
C GLU A 525 -4.06 20.36 -7.23
N MET A 526 -3.16 21.27 -7.62
CA MET A 526 -1.72 21.06 -7.46
C MET A 526 -1.29 21.03 -5.99
N ALA A 527 -1.84 21.89 -5.13
CA ALA A 527 -1.53 21.89 -3.71
C ALA A 527 -1.93 20.57 -3.04
N ALA A 528 -3.08 19.99 -3.39
CA ALA A 528 -3.50 18.69 -2.90
C ALA A 528 -2.55 17.57 -3.35
N LEU A 529 -2.13 17.56 -4.63
CA LEU A 529 -1.15 16.60 -5.13
C LEU A 529 0.22 16.76 -4.45
N LYS A 530 0.66 17.99 -4.18
CA LYS A 530 1.91 18.28 -3.46
C LYS A 530 1.82 17.97 -1.95
N ALA A 531 0.62 17.98 -1.38
CA ALA A 531 0.39 17.43 -0.04
C ALA A 531 0.61 15.92 0.01
N GLY A 532 0.53 15.24 -1.12
CA GLY A 532 0.68 13.78 -1.27
C GLY A 532 -0.64 13.06 -1.53
N MET A 533 -1.74 13.80 -1.79
CA MET A 533 -3.01 13.18 -2.15
C MET A 533 -2.92 12.59 -3.57
N PRO A 534 -3.55 11.43 -3.84
CA PRO A 534 -3.50 10.79 -5.16
C PRO A 534 -4.28 11.56 -6.24
N VAL A 535 -5.29 12.34 -5.83
CA VAL A 535 -6.19 13.10 -6.69
C VAL A 535 -6.54 14.42 -6.02
N GLY A 536 -6.69 15.48 -6.80
CA GLY A 536 -7.13 16.77 -6.27
C GLY A 536 -8.64 16.78 -5.91
N PRO A 537 -9.06 17.72 -5.04
CA PRO A 537 -10.41 17.72 -4.47
C PRO A 537 -11.52 18.00 -5.50
N LEU A 538 -11.27 18.82 -6.52
CA LEU A 538 -12.26 19.10 -7.57
C LEU A 538 -12.40 17.90 -8.51
N ALA A 539 -11.30 17.23 -8.85
CA ALA A 539 -11.32 16.04 -9.67
C ALA A 539 -12.03 14.87 -8.97
N ILE A 540 -11.79 14.68 -7.67
CA ILE A 540 -12.44 13.60 -6.91
C ILE A 540 -13.93 13.90 -6.67
N GLN A 541 -14.31 15.17 -6.51
CA GLN A 541 -15.73 15.58 -6.41
C GLN A 541 -16.50 15.19 -7.68
N ASP A 542 -15.90 15.36 -8.86
CA ASP A 542 -16.51 14.94 -10.13
C ASP A 542 -16.68 13.41 -10.22
N GLU A 543 -15.75 12.63 -9.68
CA GLU A 543 -15.84 11.16 -9.64
C GLU A 543 -16.96 10.68 -8.69
N VAL A 544 -17.16 11.35 -7.56
CA VAL A 544 -18.18 11.03 -6.56
C VAL A 544 -19.58 11.46 -7.03
N SER A 545 -19.68 12.43 -7.93
CA SER A 545 -20.91 13.12 -8.38
C SER A 545 -21.35 14.26 -7.43
N LEU A 546 -21.56 15.42 -8.01
CA LEU A 546 -22.03 16.60 -7.28
C LEU A 546 -23.45 16.41 -6.73
N THR A 547 -24.32 15.75 -7.49
CA THR A 547 -25.71 15.45 -7.07
C THR A 547 -25.75 14.49 -5.86
N LEU A 548 -24.82 13.55 -5.76
CA LEU A 548 -24.72 12.69 -4.58
C LEU A 548 -24.29 13.51 -3.36
N SER A 549 -23.30 14.39 -3.50
CA SER A 549 -22.85 15.26 -2.40
C SER A 549 -23.95 16.20 -1.92
N GLU A 550 -24.73 16.79 -2.83
CA GLU A 550 -25.90 17.61 -2.49
C GLU A 550 -26.96 16.81 -1.70
N HIS A 551 -27.29 15.60 -2.19
CA HIS A 551 -28.24 14.72 -1.51
C HIS A 551 -27.78 14.31 -0.11
N VAL A 552 -26.52 13.88 0.05
CA VAL A 552 -25.95 13.51 1.34
C VAL A 552 -25.96 14.70 2.32
N ALA A 553 -25.63 15.91 1.85
CA ALA A 553 -25.66 17.11 2.67
C ALA A 553 -27.11 17.46 3.12
N ALA A 554 -28.08 17.32 2.23
CA ALA A 554 -29.50 17.56 2.55
C ALA A 554 -30.04 16.56 3.59
N GLU A 555 -29.79 15.25 3.39
CA GLU A 555 -30.20 14.21 4.34
C GLU A 555 -29.49 14.36 5.70
N THR A 556 -28.22 14.76 5.71
CA THR A 556 -27.48 15.05 6.95
C THR A 556 -28.10 16.20 7.73
N ARG A 557 -28.43 17.31 7.06
CA ARG A 557 -29.09 18.45 7.72
C ARG A 557 -30.45 18.06 8.29
N LYS A 558 -31.27 17.36 7.50
CA LYS A 558 -32.58 16.88 7.94
C LYS A 558 -32.49 15.99 9.18
N ALA A 559 -31.54 15.08 9.21
CA ALA A 559 -31.35 14.19 10.34
C ALA A 559 -30.84 14.92 11.59
N LEU A 560 -29.91 15.88 11.44
CA LEU A 560 -29.42 16.70 12.56
C LEU A 560 -30.50 17.59 13.12
N GLN A 561 -31.37 18.18 12.27
CA GLN A 561 -32.53 18.95 12.72
C GLN A 561 -33.50 18.09 13.55
N ALA A 562 -33.71 16.82 13.16
CA ALA A 562 -34.53 15.90 13.96
C ALA A 562 -33.90 15.58 15.34
N GLU A 563 -32.57 15.72 15.46
CA GLU A 563 -31.83 15.61 16.72
C GLU A 563 -31.74 16.94 17.51
N GLY A 564 -32.36 18.01 17.00
CA GLY A 564 -32.29 19.34 17.61
C GLY A 564 -30.95 20.07 17.40
N LYS A 565 -30.17 19.63 16.42
CA LYS A 565 -28.87 20.22 16.04
C LYS A 565 -29.00 20.97 14.71
N ASP A 566 -28.32 22.09 14.58
CA ASP A 566 -28.26 22.85 13.32
C ASP A 566 -26.92 22.63 12.61
N LEU A 567 -26.99 22.44 11.29
CA LEU A 567 -25.84 22.40 10.40
C LEU A 567 -25.97 23.52 9.37
N PRO A 568 -25.32 24.67 9.60
CA PRO A 568 -25.42 25.80 8.68
C PRO A 568 -24.83 25.46 7.31
N ARG A 569 -25.36 26.09 6.27
CA ARG A 569 -24.79 26.03 4.92
C ARG A 569 -23.37 26.61 4.92
N SER A 570 -22.53 26.04 4.11
CA SER A 570 -21.14 26.48 3.90
C SER A 570 -20.94 27.01 2.47
N ALA A 571 -19.88 27.76 2.25
CA ALA A 571 -19.50 28.19 0.90
C ALA A 571 -19.25 27.02 -0.08
N ALA A 572 -18.90 25.84 0.44
CA ALA A 572 -18.78 24.63 -0.37
C ALA A 572 -20.15 24.15 -0.90
N ASP A 573 -21.21 24.25 -0.10
CA ASP A 573 -22.58 23.91 -0.53
C ASP A 573 -23.02 24.85 -1.65
N ASP A 574 -22.69 26.16 -1.55
CA ASP A 574 -23.06 27.15 -2.58
C ASP A 574 -22.33 26.90 -3.90
N VAL A 575 -21.08 26.43 -3.86
CA VAL A 575 -20.33 26.01 -5.06
C VAL A 575 -21.02 24.80 -5.72
N ILE A 576 -21.41 23.77 -4.95
CA ILE A 576 -22.09 22.58 -5.46
C ILE A 576 -23.43 22.98 -6.10
N GLU A 577 -24.25 23.77 -5.41
CA GLU A 577 -25.52 24.26 -5.90
C GLU A 577 -25.38 25.05 -7.22
N SER A 578 -24.41 25.97 -7.27
CA SER A 578 -24.13 26.74 -8.49
C SER A 578 -23.71 25.85 -9.65
N MET A 579 -22.85 24.86 -9.40
CA MET A 579 -22.43 23.91 -10.43
C MET A 579 -23.61 23.11 -10.98
N ILE A 580 -24.48 22.56 -10.10
CA ILE A 580 -25.61 21.71 -10.51
C ILE A 580 -26.71 22.53 -11.16
N HIS A 581 -27.21 23.56 -10.48
CA HIS A 581 -28.40 24.27 -10.86
C HIS A 581 -28.13 25.51 -11.71
N GLY A 582 -26.99 26.19 -11.49
CA GLY A 582 -26.58 27.36 -12.27
C GLY A 582 -25.94 26.99 -13.61
N PHE A 583 -25.05 26.01 -13.60
CA PHE A 583 -24.25 25.63 -14.77
C PHE A 583 -24.60 24.28 -15.37
N ASN A 584 -25.53 23.52 -14.78
CA ASN A 584 -25.94 22.17 -15.19
C ASN A 584 -24.77 21.18 -15.31
N ARG A 585 -23.81 21.24 -14.37
CA ARG A 585 -22.60 20.42 -14.34
C ARG A 585 -22.61 19.50 -13.13
N LYS A 586 -22.96 18.22 -13.34
CA LYS A 586 -23.26 17.25 -12.29
C LYS A 586 -22.11 16.28 -11.96
N GLY A 587 -21.00 16.39 -12.67
CA GLY A 587 -19.81 15.55 -12.48
C GLY A 587 -19.52 14.65 -13.69
N LYS A 588 -18.52 13.80 -13.53
CA LYS A 588 -17.99 12.96 -14.61
C LYS A 588 -19.02 12.02 -15.23
N ALA A 589 -19.86 11.39 -14.43
CA ALA A 589 -20.89 10.46 -14.94
C ALA A 589 -21.90 11.15 -15.87
N ALA A 590 -22.11 12.46 -15.67
CA ALA A 590 -22.94 13.31 -16.53
C ALA A 590 -22.15 13.97 -17.68
N GLY A 591 -20.85 13.63 -17.84
CA GLY A 591 -19.98 14.17 -18.88
C GLY A 591 -19.39 15.56 -18.60
N ALA A 592 -19.79 16.22 -17.52
CA ALA A 592 -19.37 17.58 -17.19
C ALA A 592 -19.45 17.85 -15.68
N GLY A 593 -18.39 18.39 -15.11
CA GLY A 593 -18.27 18.79 -13.70
C GLY A 593 -17.31 19.97 -13.55
N PHE A 594 -16.45 19.96 -12.56
CA PHE A 594 -15.32 20.89 -12.46
C PHE A 594 -14.34 20.72 -13.61
N TYR A 595 -14.39 19.54 -14.24
CA TYR A 595 -13.62 19.21 -15.44
C TYR A 595 -14.53 19.03 -16.65
N GLU A 596 -13.92 19.24 -17.82
CA GLU A 596 -14.43 18.77 -19.11
C GLU A 596 -13.88 17.35 -19.37
N TYR A 597 -14.74 16.51 -19.97
CA TYR A 597 -14.44 15.11 -20.30
C TYR A 597 -14.63 14.88 -21.80
N PRO A 598 -13.75 15.44 -22.66
CA PRO A 598 -13.89 15.29 -24.10
C PRO A 598 -13.70 13.81 -24.52
N GLU A 599 -14.52 13.34 -25.46
CA GLU A 599 -14.41 11.98 -25.98
C GLU A 599 -13.06 11.81 -26.70
N GLY A 600 -12.29 10.78 -26.31
CA GLY A 600 -10.94 10.53 -26.83
C GLY A 600 -9.87 11.52 -26.40
N GLY A 601 -10.20 12.54 -25.59
CA GLY A 601 -9.28 13.58 -25.12
C GLY A 601 -8.88 13.44 -23.66
N LYS A 602 -7.92 14.28 -23.23
CA LYS A 602 -7.56 14.40 -21.82
C LYS A 602 -8.51 15.35 -21.09
N LYS A 603 -8.97 14.95 -19.88
CA LYS A 603 -9.74 15.84 -19.02
C LYS A 603 -8.95 17.11 -18.70
N HIS A 604 -9.62 18.24 -18.63
CA HIS A 604 -9.04 19.52 -18.24
C HIS A 604 -10.07 20.34 -17.44
N LEU A 605 -9.58 21.28 -16.62
CA LEU A 605 -10.43 22.13 -15.81
C LEU A 605 -11.38 22.94 -16.70
N TRP A 606 -12.64 23.05 -16.31
CA TRP A 606 -13.64 23.84 -17.02
C TRP A 606 -13.31 25.35 -16.94
N ALA A 607 -13.29 26.03 -18.07
CA ALA A 607 -12.95 27.46 -18.12
C ALA A 607 -13.90 28.34 -17.33
N GLY A 608 -15.16 27.96 -17.17
CA GLY A 608 -16.16 28.68 -16.39
C GLY A 608 -15.89 28.73 -14.89
N LEU A 609 -14.91 27.98 -14.36
CA LEU A 609 -14.44 28.10 -12.96
C LEU A 609 -13.83 29.49 -12.66
N SER A 610 -13.55 30.27 -13.70
CA SER A 610 -13.21 31.70 -13.57
C SER A 610 -14.31 32.53 -12.89
N HIS A 611 -15.55 32.01 -12.82
CA HIS A 611 -16.67 32.64 -12.07
C HIS A 611 -16.30 32.93 -10.60
N TRP A 612 -15.54 32.05 -9.94
CA TRP A 612 -15.13 32.25 -8.56
C TRP A 612 -13.81 32.99 -8.40
N LYS A 613 -13.12 33.33 -9.50
CA LYS A 613 -11.80 34.00 -9.43
C LYS A 613 -11.87 35.32 -8.69
N LYS A 614 -11.03 35.45 -7.67
CA LYS A 614 -10.76 36.71 -6.95
C LYS A 614 -9.25 36.93 -6.87
N ASP A 615 -8.87 38.15 -6.62
CA ASP A 615 -7.46 38.47 -6.33
C ASP A 615 -7.20 38.20 -4.85
N ILE A 616 -6.70 37.01 -4.56
CA ILE A 616 -6.34 36.60 -3.20
C ILE A 616 -4.89 36.16 -3.15
N ASP A 617 -4.21 36.52 -2.08
CA ASP A 617 -2.86 36.07 -1.79
C ASP A 617 -2.92 34.91 -0.76
N ILE A 618 -2.65 33.69 -1.21
CA ILE A 618 -2.50 32.51 -0.37
C ILE A 618 -1.29 31.71 -0.86
N CYS A 619 -0.34 31.44 0.04
CA CYS A 619 0.82 30.64 -0.32
C CYS A 619 0.48 29.15 -0.47
N GLU A 620 1.27 28.45 -1.26
CA GLU A 620 1.08 27.02 -1.53
C GLU A 620 1.11 26.19 -0.24
N GLN A 621 2.04 26.50 0.69
CA GLN A 621 2.16 25.75 1.95
C GLN A 621 0.90 25.88 2.81
N GLU A 622 0.24 27.02 2.81
CA GLU A 622 -0.99 27.22 3.56
C GLU A 622 -2.14 26.36 3.01
N MET A 623 -2.22 26.21 1.69
CA MET A 623 -3.19 25.29 1.07
C MET A 623 -2.88 23.83 1.40
N ILE A 624 -1.60 23.44 1.37
CA ILE A 624 -1.15 22.09 1.76
C ILE A 624 -1.51 21.82 3.22
N ASP A 625 -1.20 22.74 4.12
CA ASP A 625 -1.53 22.62 5.54
C ASP A 625 -3.05 22.50 5.75
N ARG A 626 -3.86 23.29 5.05
CA ARG A 626 -5.33 23.18 5.13
C ARG A 626 -5.83 21.79 4.77
N PHE A 627 -5.32 21.19 3.70
CA PHE A 627 -5.71 19.84 3.29
C PHE A 627 -5.28 18.76 4.29
N LEU A 628 -4.06 18.86 4.82
CA LEU A 628 -3.56 17.86 5.76
C LEU A 628 -4.19 18.01 7.14
N PHE A 629 -4.28 19.24 7.67
CA PHE A 629 -4.82 19.48 9.01
C PHE A 629 -6.31 19.20 9.12
N VAL A 630 -7.13 19.58 8.12
CA VAL A 630 -8.58 19.34 8.21
C VAL A 630 -8.91 17.86 8.34
N GLN A 631 -8.18 17.00 7.64
CA GLN A 631 -8.34 15.54 7.72
C GLN A 631 -7.73 14.97 9.00
N ALA A 632 -6.51 15.41 9.37
CA ALA A 632 -5.81 14.89 10.54
C ALA A 632 -6.55 15.26 11.84
N LEU A 633 -7.04 16.49 11.97
CA LEU A 633 -7.82 16.92 13.13
C LEU A 633 -9.18 16.20 13.21
N ASP A 634 -9.84 15.92 12.09
CA ASP A 634 -11.10 15.20 12.11
C ASP A 634 -10.90 13.69 12.37
N THR A 635 -9.80 13.11 11.91
CA THR A 635 -9.38 11.75 12.31
C THR A 635 -9.14 11.68 13.83
N LEU A 636 -8.51 12.72 14.38
CA LEU A 636 -8.30 12.80 15.83
C LEU A 636 -9.60 12.95 16.61
N ARG A 637 -10.59 13.70 16.07
CA ARG A 637 -11.96 13.73 16.65
C ARG A 637 -12.62 12.36 16.61
N CYS A 638 -12.41 11.58 15.55
CA CYS A 638 -12.93 10.21 15.50
C CYS A 638 -12.36 9.32 16.63
N LEU A 639 -11.09 9.52 17.01
CA LEU A 639 -10.51 8.84 18.20
C LEU A 639 -11.10 9.39 19.50
N GLU A 640 -11.20 10.69 19.65
CA GLU A 640 -11.74 11.36 20.85
C GLU A 640 -13.21 10.97 21.10
N GLU A 641 -14.01 10.87 20.04
CA GLU A 641 -15.43 10.50 20.08
C GLU A 641 -15.65 8.98 20.16
N GLY A 642 -14.60 8.17 20.10
CA GLY A 642 -14.68 6.71 20.13
C GLY A 642 -15.24 6.09 18.85
N VAL A 643 -15.24 6.80 17.73
CA VAL A 643 -15.53 6.21 16.40
C VAL A 643 -14.39 5.29 15.98
N LEU A 644 -13.17 5.68 16.29
CA LEU A 644 -11.96 4.86 16.18
C LEU A 644 -11.44 4.50 17.57
N GLU A 645 -10.98 3.27 17.77
CA GLU A 645 -10.38 2.79 19.00
C GLU A 645 -8.88 2.46 18.83
N SER A 646 -8.36 2.53 17.61
CA SER A 646 -7.00 2.14 17.24
C SER A 646 -6.34 3.19 16.36
N VAL A 647 -5.17 3.67 16.78
CA VAL A 647 -4.32 4.56 15.96
C VAL A 647 -3.80 3.85 14.71
N VAL A 648 -3.58 2.54 14.79
CA VAL A 648 -3.18 1.74 13.62
C VAL A 648 -4.30 1.75 12.58
N ASP A 649 -5.54 1.51 13.00
CA ASP A 649 -6.72 1.54 12.11
C ASP A 649 -6.94 2.95 11.54
N ALA A 650 -6.72 4.00 12.36
CA ALA A 650 -6.79 5.39 11.91
C ALA A 650 -5.77 5.71 10.81
N ASN A 651 -4.51 5.35 11.00
CA ASN A 651 -3.44 5.61 10.04
C ASN A 651 -3.63 4.81 8.74
N ILE A 652 -3.87 3.51 8.83
CA ILE A 652 -4.11 2.64 7.68
C ILE A 652 -5.39 3.06 6.94
N GLY A 653 -6.47 3.31 7.68
CA GLY A 653 -7.75 3.73 7.11
C GLY A 653 -7.67 5.08 6.40
N SER A 654 -6.92 6.04 6.94
CA SER A 654 -6.73 7.34 6.29
C SER A 654 -5.99 7.20 4.95
N ILE A 655 -4.98 6.34 4.86
CA ILE A 655 -4.22 6.16 3.62
C ILE A 655 -5.01 5.32 2.61
N PHE A 656 -5.44 4.11 2.98
CA PHE A 656 -6.05 3.18 2.04
C PHE A 656 -7.54 3.45 1.75
N GLY A 657 -8.24 4.14 2.64
CA GLY A 657 -9.66 4.47 2.48
C GLY A 657 -9.89 5.80 1.79
N ILE A 658 -9.19 6.83 2.22
CA ILE A 658 -9.45 8.22 1.76
C ILE A 658 -8.28 8.84 1.00
N GLY A 659 -7.18 8.12 0.81
CA GLY A 659 -6.03 8.60 0.04
C GLY A 659 -5.20 9.67 0.75
N PHE A 660 -5.20 9.69 2.10
CA PHE A 660 -4.31 10.57 2.85
C PHE A 660 -2.84 10.27 2.50
N ALA A 661 -2.01 11.28 2.56
CA ALA A 661 -0.63 11.25 2.08
C ALA A 661 0.22 10.09 2.68
N PRO A 662 0.65 9.09 1.89
CA PRO A 662 1.35 7.92 2.43
C PRO A 662 2.70 8.23 3.09
N TRP A 663 3.41 9.28 2.64
CA TRP A 663 4.69 9.71 3.20
C TRP A 663 4.60 10.13 4.67
N THR A 664 3.41 10.48 5.13
CA THR A 664 3.16 10.90 6.52
C THR A 664 3.03 9.72 7.48
N GLY A 665 2.79 8.50 6.97
CA GLY A 665 2.42 7.34 7.78
C GLY A 665 0.97 7.32 8.24
N GLY A 666 0.13 8.28 7.80
CA GLY A 666 -1.29 8.39 8.14
C GLY A 666 -1.62 9.65 8.93
N ALA A 667 -2.91 9.91 9.10
CA ALA A 667 -3.41 11.18 9.63
C ALA A 667 -2.95 11.46 11.08
N ILE A 668 -2.91 10.45 11.92
CA ILE A 668 -2.44 10.61 13.33
C ILE A 668 -0.92 10.67 13.37
N GLN A 669 -0.22 9.84 12.58
CA GLN A 669 1.24 9.91 12.49
C GLN A 669 1.71 11.25 11.93
N TYR A 670 0.94 11.89 11.05
CA TYR A 670 1.20 13.25 10.57
C TYR A 670 1.27 14.26 11.73
N LEU A 671 0.31 14.23 12.67
CA LEU A 671 0.33 15.10 13.85
C LEU A 671 1.54 14.79 14.76
N ASN A 672 1.84 13.52 14.98
CA ASN A 672 2.99 13.10 15.78
C ASN A 672 4.32 13.61 15.20
N GLN A 673 4.55 13.47 13.89
CA GLN A 673 5.78 13.94 13.23
C GLN A 673 5.86 15.46 13.14
N TYR A 674 4.73 16.15 13.00
CA TYR A 674 4.68 17.62 12.98
C TYR A 674 5.13 18.21 14.32
N GLY A 675 4.98 17.40 15.39
CA GLY A 675 5.18 17.78 16.79
C GLY A 675 3.90 18.40 17.37
N LEU A 676 3.39 17.82 18.46
CA LEU A 676 2.05 18.14 18.96
C LEU A 676 1.89 19.60 19.34
N GLU A 677 2.94 20.24 19.92
CA GLU A 677 2.94 21.68 20.22
C GLU A 677 2.83 22.52 18.94
N LYS A 678 3.66 22.24 17.94
CA LYS A 678 3.62 22.94 16.65
C LYS A 678 2.29 22.70 15.93
N ALA A 679 1.75 21.50 16.01
CA ALA A 679 0.45 21.15 15.44
C ALA A 679 -0.69 21.93 16.11
N LEU A 680 -0.66 22.07 17.44
CA LEU A 680 -1.64 22.88 18.16
C LEU A 680 -1.56 24.36 17.77
N ILE A 681 -0.35 24.93 17.72
CA ILE A 681 -0.15 26.31 17.29
C ILE A 681 -0.70 26.50 15.86
N ARG A 682 -0.36 25.60 14.94
CA ARG A 682 -0.81 25.71 13.54
C ARG A 682 -2.33 25.53 13.42
N ALA A 683 -2.93 24.60 14.13
CA ALA A 683 -4.38 24.42 14.19
C ALA A 683 -5.09 25.68 14.66
N ASN A 684 -4.62 26.30 15.76
CA ASN A 684 -5.18 27.57 16.27
C ASN A 684 -5.06 28.72 15.25
N MET A 685 -3.94 28.81 14.52
CA MET A 685 -3.78 29.83 13.45
C MET A 685 -4.79 29.59 12.30
N LEU A 686 -4.99 28.32 11.91
CA LEU A 686 -5.95 27.97 10.87
C LEU A 686 -7.40 28.17 11.36
N GLU A 687 -7.70 27.84 12.62
CA GLU A 687 -9.01 28.10 13.23
C GLU A 687 -9.35 29.60 13.24
N ALA A 688 -8.43 30.43 13.71
CA ALA A 688 -8.63 31.89 13.75
C ALA A 688 -8.91 32.50 12.35
N LYS A 689 -8.31 31.95 11.30
CA LYS A 689 -8.44 32.46 9.93
C LYS A 689 -9.61 31.84 9.15
N TYR A 690 -9.87 30.55 9.37
CA TYR A 690 -10.77 29.75 8.53
C TYR A 690 -11.93 29.08 9.28
N GLY A 691 -11.98 29.20 10.61
CA GLY A 691 -13.10 28.78 11.45
C GLY A 691 -12.96 27.39 12.07
N GLU A 692 -14.01 26.99 12.77
CA GLU A 692 -14.05 25.86 13.73
C GLU A 692 -13.63 24.50 13.16
N ARG A 693 -13.67 24.29 11.85
CA ARG A 693 -13.22 23.00 11.25
C ARG A 693 -11.75 22.68 11.55
N PHE A 694 -10.95 23.72 11.87
CA PHE A 694 -9.55 23.57 12.29
C PHE A 694 -9.35 23.61 13.80
N LYS A 695 -10.43 23.71 14.60
CA LYS A 695 -10.35 23.70 16.05
C LYS A 695 -9.66 22.44 16.54
N ALA A 696 -8.65 22.58 17.36
CA ALA A 696 -7.90 21.46 17.90
C ALA A 696 -8.76 20.65 18.88
N PRO A 697 -8.90 19.31 18.68
CA PRO A 697 -9.54 18.42 19.65
C PRO A 697 -8.87 18.48 21.02
N GLN A 698 -9.62 18.16 22.07
CA GLN A 698 -9.07 18.16 23.43
C GLN A 698 -7.95 17.11 23.59
N LEU A 699 -8.08 15.96 22.93
CA LEU A 699 -7.07 14.90 22.91
C LEU A 699 -5.69 15.41 22.43
N LEU A 700 -5.63 16.34 21.45
CA LEU A 700 -4.37 16.95 21.02
C LEU A 700 -3.73 17.76 22.15
N LYS A 701 -4.53 18.53 22.88
CA LYS A 701 -4.07 19.38 23.99
C LYS A 701 -3.57 18.51 25.15
N ASP A 702 -4.31 17.46 25.49
CA ASP A 702 -3.98 16.55 26.58
C ASP A 702 -2.66 15.81 26.30
N LYS A 703 -2.50 15.28 25.08
CA LYS A 703 -1.26 14.60 24.66
C LYS A 703 -0.07 15.56 24.57
N MET A 704 -0.28 16.79 24.13
CA MET A 704 0.75 17.83 24.14
C MET A 704 1.21 18.15 25.58
N HIS A 705 0.27 18.27 26.54
CA HIS A 705 0.60 18.55 27.94
C HIS A 705 1.31 17.37 28.64
N SER A 706 0.94 16.12 28.32
CA SER A 706 1.61 14.94 28.86
C SER A 706 2.98 14.67 28.23
N GLY A 707 3.30 15.27 27.09
CA GLY A 707 4.51 14.97 26.33
C GLY A 707 4.48 13.61 25.60
N GLU A 708 3.33 12.93 25.60
CA GLU A 708 3.16 11.62 24.99
C GLU A 708 2.71 11.76 23.52
N LYS A 709 3.19 10.86 22.66
CA LYS A 709 2.64 10.70 21.31
C LYS A 709 1.19 10.22 21.37
N ILE A 710 0.41 10.51 20.35
CA ILE A 710 -0.90 9.90 20.13
C ILE A 710 -0.66 8.46 19.64
N SER A 711 -0.97 7.48 20.48
CA SER A 711 -0.70 6.06 20.28
C SER A 711 -1.96 5.19 20.46
#